data_d8803f903fb1f4dc35a8193fa6efe9d2
#
_entry.id   d8803f903fb1f4dc35a8193fa6efe9d2
#
_cell.length_a   1.000
_cell.length_b   1.000
_cell.length_c   1.000
_cell.angle_alpha   90.00
_cell.angle_beta   90.00
_cell.angle_gamma   90.00
#
_symmetry.space_group_name_H-M   'P 1'
#
loop_
_entity.id
_entity.type
_entity.pdbx_description
1 polymer ?
#
loop_
_entity_poly.entity_id
_entity_poly.type
_entity_poly.pdbx_seq_one_letter_code
_entity_poly.pdbx_strand_id
1 'polypeptide(L)'
;MVRMKGLVLLMNTNLPLKDPIPIFSLVLFIILLAPILLRKLRIPSIIGLIIAGMAIGDHGFNIIEKGSITLFANAGLLYIMFLAGLELDMTEFRKNRYRSMVFGAFTFFIPLIMGYVVCSYVLHFNFMATLLVSSMFATHTLVAYPLASRLGITKNEAVTVAVGGTIITDTAVLLILAIITGAQAGNLNTYFWVRLGISLAIFAVIILWLMPMLGRWFFKKIKDDKTSHFIFVMALVFASAFLAELAGVEGIIGAFLAGLALNQLIPHTSPLMNRIEFVGNAIFIPFFLISVGMLVDLRVLLKGPEALIIAAALTGMALSSKWLAAFFTQLSFKYSSTQRNVIFGLSSAHAAATIAVILIGYNMGIVDENVLNGTVILILITCLTGSFVTQNAGRRLAIQEAESKPEASETPERILVPVSNPDRIEALLDFAVMIKDTSAATPIYPLAVVQDNEEAKEKIQLTNKMLEKAVIHAAATESPVQVVTRIDLNVSDGITRATKELLISDVVLGWTDRTSTTDRWLGNIFGTTLDNVLQRVWETVYVCNFHSPLNTTKKMVLVMPPNAEYELGFLHYLQKMFMLAKQAGARLLVFCSNKTQVITEAFAEKSKMSVDLSFRRFDTIEDFLILSREITRDDLVVVVTARKSTLSYHAYMDGIPAKLERHFRDNNVILLYPEQREFESLEAGLQPEDLTLAPIQEQIANLNKLGKAVRRIFKK
;
A
#
# COMPACT_ATOMS: atom_id res chain seq x y z
N MET A 1 27.37 -44.31 21.54
CA MET A 1 27.47 -44.80 20.15
C MET A 1 26.46 -44.17 19.18
N VAL A 2 25.28 -43.78 19.62
CA VAL A 2 24.26 -43.11 18.75
C VAL A 2 24.64 -41.67 18.38
N ARG A 3 25.34 -40.93 19.25
CA ARG A 3 25.76 -39.52 18.97
C ARG A 3 26.90 -39.40 17.93
N MET A 4 27.72 -40.42 17.75
CA MET A 4 28.78 -40.43 16.72
C MET A 4 28.25 -40.78 15.33
N LYS A 5 27.19 -41.57 15.20
CA LYS A 5 26.56 -41.87 13.89
C LYS A 5 25.95 -40.67 13.22
N GLY A 6 25.39 -39.71 13.99
CA GLY A 6 24.86 -38.46 13.44
C GLY A 6 25.95 -37.53 12.87
N LEU A 7 27.12 -37.47 13.48
CA LEU A 7 28.26 -36.65 13.01
C LEU A 7 28.93 -37.29 11.76
N VAL A 8 28.96 -38.62 11.68
CA VAL A 8 29.49 -39.35 10.51
C VAL A 8 28.58 -39.27 9.29
N LEU A 9 27.26 -39.13 9.49
CA LEU A 9 26.32 -38.88 8.38
C LEU A 9 26.48 -37.47 7.76
N LEU A 10 26.92 -36.48 8.53
CA LEU A 10 27.26 -35.15 8.04
C LEU A 10 28.59 -35.10 7.25
N MET A 11 29.47 -36.06 7.45
CA MET A 11 30.76 -36.14 6.74
C MET A 11 30.69 -36.90 5.41
N ASN A 12 29.56 -37.53 5.07
CA ASN A 12 29.38 -38.30 3.83
C ASN A 12 28.44 -37.66 2.83
N THR A 13 28.08 -36.40 3.03
CA THR A 13 27.29 -35.61 2.05
C THR A 13 28.26 -35.13 0.96
N ASN A 14 28.13 -35.70 -0.24
CA ASN A 14 28.84 -35.18 -1.42
C ASN A 14 28.41 -33.72 -1.64
N LEU A 15 29.31 -32.77 -1.46
CA LEU A 15 29.10 -31.37 -1.82
C LEU A 15 29.31 -31.20 -3.33
N PRO A 16 28.52 -30.39 -4.02
CA PRO A 16 27.39 -29.61 -3.52
C PRO A 16 26.14 -30.46 -3.23
N LEU A 17 25.30 -30.00 -2.28
CA LEU A 17 24.03 -30.65 -1.94
C LEU A 17 23.12 -30.69 -3.18
N LYS A 18 22.56 -31.85 -3.50
CA LYS A 18 21.66 -32.06 -4.65
C LYS A 18 20.21 -32.28 -4.24
N ASP A 19 20.00 -32.82 -3.03
CA ASP A 19 18.66 -33.11 -2.55
C ASP A 19 17.93 -31.84 -2.11
N PRO A 20 16.67 -31.65 -2.51
CA PRO A 20 15.90 -30.45 -2.18
C PRO A 20 15.71 -30.22 -0.67
N ILE A 21 15.53 -31.30 0.12
CA ILE A 21 15.23 -31.20 1.56
C ILE A 21 16.37 -30.55 2.36
N PRO A 22 17.63 -31.03 2.31
CA PRO A 22 18.74 -30.39 3.02
C PRO A 22 19.02 -28.97 2.49
N ILE A 23 18.87 -28.72 1.17
CA ILE A 23 19.04 -27.41 0.60
C ILE A 23 18.02 -26.43 1.20
N PHE A 24 16.76 -26.80 1.20
CA PHE A 24 15.68 -25.94 1.73
C PHE A 24 15.86 -25.72 3.24
N SER A 25 16.21 -26.77 3.99
CA SER A 25 16.51 -26.66 5.43
C SER A 25 17.66 -25.69 5.70
N LEU A 26 18.80 -25.83 4.97
CA LEU A 26 19.94 -24.94 5.13
C LEU A 26 19.58 -23.47 4.82
N VAL A 27 18.85 -23.22 3.72
CA VAL A 27 18.43 -21.88 3.34
C VAL A 27 17.52 -21.27 4.42
N LEU A 28 16.56 -22.04 4.97
CA LEU A 28 15.70 -21.55 6.06
C LEU A 28 16.50 -21.23 7.32
N PHE A 29 17.51 -22.04 7.69
CA PHE A 29 18.40 -21.72 8.80
C PHE A 29 19.21 -20.44 8.54
N ILE A 30 19.67 -20.21 7.31
CA ILE A 30 20.36 -18.98 6.94
C ILE A 30 19.42 -17.78 7.04
N ILE A 31 18.19 -17.89 6.55
CA ILE A 31 17.18 -16.85 6.64
C ILE A 31 16.91 -16.45 8.11
N LEU A 32 16.90 -17.42 9.00
CA LEU A 32 16.72 -17.22 10.44
C LEU A 32 17.98 -16.62 11.10
N LEU A 33 19.15 -17.23 10.87
CA LEU A 33 20.35 -16.95 11.65
C LEU A 33 21.14 -15.73 11.14
N ALA A 34 21.22 -15.50 9.82
CA ALA A 34 22.01 -14.41 9.27
C ALA A 34 21.58 -13.03 9.77
N PRO A 35 20.27 -12.68 9.82
CA PRO A 35 19.82 -11.42 10.39
C PRO A 35 20.12 -11.30 11.89
N ILE A 36 20.01 -12.39 12.66
CA ILE A 36 20.27 -12.41 14.12
C ILE A 36 21.73 -12.14 14.41
N LEU A 37 22.63 -12.82 13.70
CA LEU A 37 24.08 -12.70 13.89
C LEU A 37 24.57 -11.30 13.50
N LEU A 38 24.10 -10.77 12.35
CA LEU A 38 24.57 -9.50 11.81
C LEU A 38 23.91 -8.28 12.46
N ARG A 39 22.78 -8.45 13.15
CA ARG A 39 22.17 -7.40 13.97
C ARG A 39 23.14 -6.88 15.04
N LYS A 40 23.95 -7.76 15.63
CA LYS A 40 25.01 -7.37 16.58
C LYS A 40 26.06 -6.44 15.96
N LEU A 41 26.33 -6.60 14.66
CA LEU A 41 27.28 -5.78 13.90
C LEU A 41 26.63 -4.52 13.29
N ARG A 42 25.34 -4.24 13.57
CA ARG A 42 24.55 -3.14 12.98
C ARG A 42 24.48 -3.18 11.45
N ILE A 43 24.62 -4.34 10.86
CA ILE A 43 24.52 -4.56 9.41
C ILE A 43 23.04 -4.84 9.06
N PRO A 44 22.48 -4.20 8.01
CA PRO A 44 21.13 -4.47 7.55
C PRO A 44 20.93 -5.96 7.22
N SER A 45 19.78 -6.53 7.59
CA SER A 45 19.48 -7.96 7.41
C SER A 45 19.60 -8.43 5.95
N ILE A 46 19.24 -7.56 5.00
CA ILE A 46 19.35 -7.82 3.55
C ILE A 46 20.80 -8.11 3.14
N ILE A 47 21.73 -7.33 3.64
CA ILE A 47 23.17 -7.53 3.37
C ILE A 47 23.64 -8.87 3.95
N GLY A 48 23.12 -9.25 5.11
CA GLY A 48 23.42 -10.53 5.73
C GLY A 48 23.04 -11.72 4.89
N LEU A 49 21.90 -11.66 4.23
CA LEU A 49 21.45 -12.72 3.33
C LEU A 49 22.29 -12.79 2.06
N ILE A 50 22.71 -11.64 1.50
CA ILE A 50 23.63 -11.60 0.35
C ILE A 50 24.99 -12.20 0.71
N ILE A 51 25.58 -11.82 1.87
CA ILE A 51 26.86 -12.35 2.33
C ILE A 51 26.76 -13.87 2.59
N ALA A 52 25.67 -14.32 3.19
CA ALA A 52 25.45 -15.76 3.40
C ALA A 52 25.32 -16.50 2.05
N GLY A 53 24.65 -15.92 1.07
CA GLY A 53 24.57 -16.45 -0.29
C GLY A 53 25.94 -16.59 -0.95
N MET A 54 26.81 -15.57 -0.81
CA MET A 54 28.21 -15.64 -1.27
C MET A 54 28.99 -16.80 -0.63
N ALA A 55 28.77 -17.00 0.67
CA ALA A 55 29.50 -18.07 1.39
C ALA A 55 29.07 -19.48 0.95
N ILE A 56 27.77 -19.72 0.73
CA ILE A 56 27.25 -21.07 0.43
C ILE A 56 27.24 -21.41 -1.06
N GLY A 57 27.32 -20.42 -1.94
CA GLY A 57 27.23 -20.56 -3.39
C GLY A 57 28.46 -21.21 -4.04
N ASP A 58 28.40 -21.41 -5.35
CA ASP A 58 29.38 -22.07 -6.20
C ASP A 58 30.81 -21.47 -6.06
N HIS A 59 30.87 -20.18 -5.83
CA HIS A 59 32.10 -19.41 -5.73
C HIS A 59 32.63 -19.25 -4.29
N GLY A 60 31.83 -19.66 -3.28
CA GLY A 60 32.21 -19.72 -1.88
C GLY A 60 32.67 -21.10 -1.45
N PHE A 61 31.97 -21.65 -0.44
CA PHE A 61 32.23 -23.02 0.05
C PHE A 61 31.62 -24.11 -0.82
N ASN A 62 30.94 -23.76 -1.90
CA ASN A 62 30.26 -24.66 -2.84
C ASN A 62 29.33 -25.67 -2.13
N ILE A 63 28.52 -25.19 -1.21
CA ILE A 63 27.61 -26.03 -0.42
C ILE A 63 26.31 -26.29 -1.21
N ILE A 64 25.82 -25.30 -1.94
CA ILE A 64 24.61 -25.38 -2.77
C ILE A 64 24.94 -24.88 -4.18
N GLU A 65 24.54 -25.64 -5.19
CA GLU A 65 24.59 -25.21 -6.57
C GLU A 65 23.46 -24.15 -6.86
N LYS A 66 23.79 -23.05 -7.54
CA LYS A 66 22.87 -21.96 -7.87
C LYS A 66 21.57 -22.47 -8.50
N GLY A 67 21.65 -23.45 -9.40
CA GLY A 67 20.49 -24.05 -10.06
C GLY A 67 19.42 -24.55 -9.11
N SER A 68 19.80 -24.99 -7.92
CA SER A 68 18.91 -25.63 -6.95
C SER A 68 17.88 -24.67 -6.30
N ILE A 69 18.17 -23.36 -6.25
CA ILE A 69 17.27 -22.37 -5.64
C ILE A 69 16.69 -21.36 -6.65
N THR A 70 17.01 -21.52 -7.93
CA THR A 70 16.65 -20.55 -8.99
C THR A 70 15.15 -20.31 -9.08
N LEU A 71 14.32 -21.34 -8.91
CA LEU A 71 12.85 -21.19 -8.96
C LEU A 71 12.35 -20.21 -7.89
N PHE A 72 12.77 -20.43 -6.63
CA PHE A 72 12.38 -19.55 -5.51
C PHE A 72 13.00 -18.16 -5.61
N ALA A 73 14.21 -18.06 -6.15
CA ALA A 73 14.89 -16.80 -6.36
C ALA A 73 14.19 -15.94 -7.41
N ASN A 74 13.83 -16.52 -8.54
CA ASN A 74 13.06 -15.83 -9.58
C ASN A 74 11.66 -15.43 -9.09
N ALA A 75 10.98 -16.34 -8.40
CA ALA A 75 9.71 -16.03 -7.74
C ALA A 75 9.87 -14.87 -6.75
N GLY A 76 10.94 -14.83 -5.98
CA GLY A 76 11.26 -13.77 -5.03
C GLY A 76 11.46 -12.40 -5.70
N LEU A 77 12.14 -12.36 -6.83
CA LEU A 77 12.34 -11.16 -7.62
C LEU A 77 11.00 -10.60 -8.14
N LEU A 78 10.17 -11.46 -8.70
CA LEU A 78 8.82 -11.08 -9.16
C LEU A 78 7.95 -10.61 -8.00
N TYR A 79 8.08 -11.26 -6.83
CA TYR A 79 7.34 -10.91 -5.64
C TYR A 79 7.70 -9.53 -5.09
N ILE A 80 9.00 -9.17 -5.05
CA ILE A 80 9.45 -7.83 -4.66
C ILE A 80 8.82 -6.77 -5.55
N MET A 81 8.80 -6.99 -6.84
CA MET A 81 8.26 -6.04 -7.80
C MET A 81 6.74 -5.93 -7.70
N PHE A 82 6.06 -7.04 -7.46
CA PHE A 82 4.63 -7.05 -7.19
C PHE A 82 4.29 -6.26 -5.92
N LEU A 83 5.00 -6.50 -4.81
CA LEU A 83 4.83 -5.72 -3.58
C LEU A 83 5.07 -4.24 -3.80
N ALA A 84 6.12 -3.87 -4.53
CA ALA A 84 6.40 -2.48 -4.88
C ALA A 84 5.21 -1.84 -5.62
N GLY A 85 4.57 -2.57 -6.53
CA GLY A 85 3.37 -2.11 -7.23
C GLY A 85 2.14 -2.00 -6.31
N LEU A 86 1.97 -2.92 -5.36
CA LEU A 86 0.86 -2.91 -4.39
C LEU A 86 1.00 -1.78 -3.35
N GLU A 87 2.20 -1.53 -2.86
CA GLU A 87 2.45 -0.55 -1.81
C GLU A 87 2.48 0.90 -2.31
N LEU A 88 2.58 1.10 -3.63
CA LEU A 88 2.57 2.44 -4.22
C LEU A 88 1.25 3.17 -3.94
N ASP A 89 1.34 4.39 -3.43
CA ASP A 89 0.19 5.29 -3.37
C ASP A 89 -0.15 5.76 -4.79
N MET A 90 -1.21 5.19 -5.36
CA MET A 90 -1.62 5.49 -6.75
C MET A 90 -1.96 6.96 -6.97
N THR A 91 -2.43 7.64 -5.94
CA THR A 91 -2.77 9.07 -6.03
C THR A 91 -1.50 9.92 -6.06
N GLU A 92 -0.54 9.62 -5.18
CA GLU A 92 0.77 10.28 -5.20
C GLU A 92 1.55 9.92 -6.47
N PHE A 93 1.45 8.67 -6.98
CA PHE A 93 2.07 8.28 -8.24
C PHE A 93 1.51 9.06 -9.43
N ARG A 94 0.18 9.21 -9.53
CA ARG A 94 -0.46 10.02 -10.59
C ARG A 94 -0.07 11.49 -10.50
N LYS A 95 0.00 12.05 -9.29
CA LYS A 95 0.42 13.42 -9.03
C LYS A 95 1.88 13.64 -9.42
N ASN A 96 2.75 12.68 -9.12
CA ASN A 96 4.19 12.77 -9.33
C ASN A 96 4.67 12.12 -10.65
N ARG A 97 3.76 11.71 -11.56
CA ARG A 97 4.13 11.07 -12.83
C ARG A 97 5.18 11.83 -13.63
N TYR A 98 5.05 13.15 -13.70
CA TYR A 98 6.02 14.00 -14.38
C TYR A 98 7.40 13.93 -13.71
N ARG A 99 7.46 13.95 -12.38
CA ARG A 99 8.71 13.84 -11.63
C ARG A 99 9.37 12.46 -11.81
N SER A 100 8.57 11.40 -11.83
CA SER A 100 9.06 10.05 -12.15
C SER A 100 9.61 9.95 -13.57
N MET A 101 8.96 10.60 -14.54
CA MET A 101 9.44 10.64 -15.93
C MET A 101 10.76 11.42 -16.05
N VAL A 102 10.88 12.56 -15.38
CA VAL A 102 12.13 13.37 -15.38
C VAL A 102 13.26 12.62 -14.69
N PHE A 103 13.00 12.01 -13.53
CA PHE A 103 14.00 11.17 -12.87
C PHE A 103 14.38 9.97 -13.74
N GLY A 104 13.40 9.30 -14.36
CA GLY A 104 13.63 8.20 -15.30
C GLY A 104 14.53 8.63 -16.45
N ALA A 105 14.32 9.82 -17.02
CA ALA A 105 15.18 10.38 -18.05
C ALA A 105 16.61 10.65 -17.51
N PHE A 106 16.75 11.27 -16.34
CA PHE A 106 18.09 11.50 -15.76
C PHE A 106 18.81 10.19 -15.44
N THR A 107 18.14 9.22 -14.81
CA THR A 107 18.76 7.94 -14.43
C THR A 107 18.95 6.98 -15.62
N PHE A 108 18.40 7.31 -16.80
CA PHE A 108 18.67 6.64 -18.06
C PHE A 108 19.80 7.33 -18.85
N PHE A 109 19.64 8.60 -19.21
CA PHE A 109 20.58 9.28 -20.11
C PHE A 109 21.91 9.59 -19.46
N ILE A 110 21.97 9.98 -18.17
CA ILE A 110 23.23 10.29 -17.50
C ILE A 110 24.14 9.06 -17.42
N PRO A 111 23.68 7.89 -16.91
CA PRO A 111 24.50 6.68 -16.92
C PRO A 111 24.86 6.21 -18.33
N LEU A 112 23.93 6.30 -19.28
CA LEU A 112 24.18 5.89 -20.67
C LEU A 112 25.29 6.73 -21.31
N ILE A 113 25.23 8.07 -21.20
CA ILE A 113 26.21 8.98 -21.79
C ILE A 113 27.56 8.84 -21.09
N MET A 114 27.57 8.90 -19.75
CA MET A 114 28.82 8.72 -19.00
C MET A 114 29.45 7.35 -19.23
N GLY A 115 28.61 6.30 -19.28
CA GLY A 115 29.04 4.94 -19.59
C GLY A 115 29.63 4.83 -20.97
N TYR A 116 29.01 5.47 -21.96
CA TYR A 116 29.51 5.50 -23.34
C TYR A 116 30.90 6.15 -23.39
N VAL A 117 31.09 7.27 -22.71
CA VAL A 117 32.41 7.96 -22.63
C VAL A 117 33.46 7.06 -21.98
N VAL A 118 33.16 6.47 -20.82
CA VAL A 118 34.11 5.60 -20.11
C VAL A 118 34.43 4.35 -20.90
N CYS A 119 33.42 3.67 -21.45
CA CYS A 119 33.64 2.44 -22.23
C CYS A 119 34.41 2.69 -23.54
N SER A 120 34.14 3.81 -24.23
CA SER A 120 34.79 4.13 -25.50
C SER A 120 36.21 4.65 -25.30
N TYR A 121 36.44 5.60 -24.35
CA TYR A 121 37.71 6.32 -24.24
C TYR A 121 38.66 5.79 -23.16
N VAL A 122 38.12 5.13 -22.10
CA VAL A 122 38.93 4.59 -20.99
C VAL A 122 39.14 3.10 -21.16
N LEU A 123 38.07 2.35 -21.48
CA LEU A 123 38.13 0.89 -21.63
C LEU A 123 38.39 0.46 -23.09
N HIS A 124 38.32 1.38 -24.06
CA HIS A 124 38.59 1.17 -25.50
C HIS A 124 37.73 0.05 -26.11
N PHE A 125 36.47 -0.08 -25.69
CA PHE A 125 35.54 -1.08 -26.24
C PHE A 125 35.08 -0.70 -27.65
N ASN A 126 34.75 -1.70 -28.45
CA ASN A 126 34.11 -1.46 -29.75
C ASN A 126 32.69 -0.88 -29.56
N PHE A 127 32.11 -0.33 -30.65
CA PHE A 127 30.82 0.36 -30.59
C PHE A 127 29.70 -0.47 -29.97
N MET A 128 29.58 -1.76 -30.34
CA MET A 128 28.52 -2.65 -29.84
C MET A 128 28.71 -2.96 -28.35
N ALA A 129 29.93 -3.26 -27.93
CA ALA A 129 30.25 -3.47 -26.52
C ALA A 129 30.06 -2.21 -25.69
N THR A 130 30.47 -1.05 -26.24
CA THR A 130 30.27 0.26 -25.61
C THR A 130 28.78 0.53 -25.38
N LEU A 131 27.94 0.34 -26.39
CA LEU A 131 26.50 0.56 -26.28
C LEU A 131 25.84 -0.39 -25.29
N LEU A 132 26.20 -1.67 -25.35
CA LEU A 132 25.66 -2.71 -24.45
C LEU A 132 26.04 -2.43 -22.99
N VAL A 133 27.32 -2.21 -22.70
CA VAL A 133 27.82 -1.96 -21.33
C VAL A 133 27.30 -0.62 -20.81
N SER A 134 27.20 0.41 -21.67
CA SER A 134 26.65 1.71 -21.27
C SER A 134 25.16 1.60 -20.91
N SER A 135 24.41 0.78 -21.65
CA SER A 135 22.98 0.59 -21.36
C SER A 135 22.75 -0.12 -20.02
N MET A 136 23.64 -1.05 -19.61
CA MET A 136 23.48 -1.73 -18.33
C MET A 136 23.55 -0.77 -17.13
N PHE A 137 24.32 0.33 -17.19
CA PHE A 137 24.38 1.31 -16.11
C PHE A 137 23.08 2.08 -15.92
N ALA A 138 22.25 2.15 -16.95
CA ALA A 138 20.95 2.79 -16.84
C ALA A 138 19.95 1.91 -16.06
N THR A 139 20.10 0.57 -16.07
CA THR A 139 19.26 -0.32 -15.27
C THR A 139 19.48 -0.10 -13.77
N HIS A 140 18.50 -0.43 -12.97
CA HIS A 140 18.64 -0.64 -11.54
C HIS A 140 17.54 -1.56 -11.02
N THR A 141 17.89 -2.36 -10.05
CA THR A 141 16.96 -3.28 -9.42
C THR A 141 16.62 -2.78 -8.02
N LEU A 142 15.34 -2.78 -7.66
CA LEU A 142 14.86 -2.28 -6.36
C LEU A 142 15.22 -3.24 -5.20
N VAL A 143 16.47 -3.71 -5.13
CA VAL A 143 16.98 -4.61 -4.06
C VAL A 143 16.80 -3.99 -2.67
N ALA A 144 16.95 -2.67 -2.56
CA ALA A 144 16.81 -1.95 -1.30
C ALA A 144 15.36 -1.54 -0.99
N TYR A 145 14.38 -1.82 -1.86
CA TYR A 145 12.97 -1.47 -1.65
C TYR A 145 12.36 -2.10 -0.37
N PRO A 146 12.64 -3.38 -0.02
CA PRO A 146 12.16 -3.94 1.23
C PRO A 146 12.64 -3.20 2.49
N LEU A 147 13.75 -2.44 2.41
CA LEU A 147 14.17 -1.55 3.50
C LEU A 147 13.25 -0.33 3.60
N ALA A 148 12.87 0.26 2.46
CA ALA A 148 11.94 1.38 2.42
C ALA A 148 10.56 0.96 2.96
N SER A 149 10.09 -0.24 2.61
CA SER A 149 8.86 -0.83 3.13
C SER A 149 8.92 -1.01 4.66
N ARG A 150 9.94 -1.67 5.17
CA ARG A 150 10.14 -1.87 6.63
C ARG A 150 10.28 -0.58 7.43
N LEU A 151 10.77 0.50 6.80
CA LEU A 151 10.88 1.82 7.41
C LEU A 151 9.59 2.64 7.30
N GLY A 152 8.56 2.13 6.62
CA GLY A 152 7.26 2.78 6.43
C GLY A 152 7.29 4.01 5.53
N ILE A 153 8.33 4.17 4.69
CA ILE A 153 8.50 5.35 3.82
C ILE A 153 8.07 5.13 2.36
N THR A 154 7.40 4.03 2.05
CA THR A 154 6.96 3.70 0.69
C THR A 154 6.02 4.73 0.08
N LYS A 155 5.28 5.46 0.92
CA LYS A 155 4.37 6.56 0.51
C LYS A 155 5.08 7.89 0.27
N ASN A 156 6.38 7.98 0.59
CA ASN A 156 7.15 9.20 0.35
C ASN A 156 7.36 9.44 -1.14
N GLU A 157 7.28 10.70 -1.55
CA GLU A 157 7.46 11.12 -2.92
C GLU A 157 8.79 10.65 -3.53
N ALA A 158 9.89 10.70 -2.77
CA ALA A 158 11.21 10.26 -3.23
C ALA A 158 11.23 8.77 -3.59
N VAL A 159 10.55 7.92 -2.80
CA VAL A 159 10.42 6.48 -3.08
C VAL A 159 9.54 6.27 -4.31
N THR A 160 8.39 6.95 -4.39
CA THR A 160 7.47 6.87 -5.53
C THR A 160 8.16 7.26 -6.84
N VAL A 161 8.95 8.34 -6.82
CA VAL A 161 9.71 8.83 -7.98
C VAL A 161 10.79 7.83 -8.38
N ALA A 162 11.53 7.25 -7.42
CA ALA A 162 12.55 6.24 -7.71
C ALA A 162 11.97 4.99 -8.35
N VAL A 163 10.87 4.46 -7.79
CA VAL A 163 10.18 3.27 -8.32
C VAL A 163 9.59 3.55 -9.71
N GLY A 164 8.94 4.70 -9.89
CA GLY A 164 8.39 5.09 -11.20
C GLY A 164 9.46 5.25 -12.29
N GLY A 165 10.64 5.76 -11.92
CA GLY A 165 11.79 5.86 -12.83
C GLY A 165 12.33 4.52 -13.30
N THR A 166 12.31 3.49 -12.44
CA THR A 166 12.77 2.12 -12.75
C THR A 166 12.06 1.54 -13.96
N ILE A 167 10.74 1.71 -14.04
CA ILE A 167 9.93 1.18 -15.15
C ILE A 167 10.42 1.72 -16.49
N ILE A 168 10.72 3.02 -16.53
CA ILE A 168 11.16 3.70 -17.76
C ILE A 168 12.54 3.20 -18.16
N THR A 169 13.47 3.11 -17.20
CA THR A 169 14.85 2.70 -17.48
C THR A 169 14.94 1.25 -17.92
N ASP A 170 14.26 0.34 -17.24
CA ASP A 170 14.31 -1.08 -17.55
C ASP A 170 13.70 -1.35 -18.93
N THR A 171 12.55 -0.74 -19.23
CA THR A 171 11.93 -0.83 -20.57
C THR A 171 12.85 -0.29 -21.67
N ALA A 172 13.49 0.85 -21.44
CA ALA A 172 14.37 1.48 -22.43
C ALA A 172 15.65 0.65 -22.67
N VAL A 173 16.24 0.09 -21.61
CA VAL A 173 17.44 -0.76 -21.73
C VAL A 173 17.15 -2.06 -22.45
N LEU A 174 16.01 -2.70 -22.16
CA LEU A 174 15.59 -3.89 -22.88
C LEU A 174 15.32 -3.62 -24.36
N LEU A 175 14.81 -2.44 -24.68
CA LEU A 175 14.67 -2.01 -26.07
C LEU A 175 16.04 -1.89 -26.76
N ILE A 176 17.04 -1.30 -26.08
CA ILE A 176 18.42 -1.24 -26.59
C ILE A 176 18.97 -2.65 -26.79
N LEU A 177 18.79 -3.55 -25.82
CA LEU A 177 19.21 -4.95 -25.93
C LEU A 177 18.55 -5.64 -27.13
N ALA A 178 17.24 -5.47 -27.32
CA ALA A 178 16.49 -6.02 -28.43
C ALA A 178 16.99 -5.47 -29.79
N ILE A 179 17.39 -4.19 -29.83
CA ILE A 179 18.01 -3.59 -31.05
C ILE A 179 19.38 -4.21 -31.31
N ILE A 180 20.24 -4.35 -30.31
CA ILE A 180 21.57 -4.94 -30.45
C ILE A 180 21.48 -6.40 -30.93
N THR A 181 20.63 -7.20 -30.28
CA THR A 181 20.41 -8.60 -30.65
C THR A 181 19.78 -8.75 -32.02
N GLY A 182 18.79 -7.91 -32.35
CA GLY A 182 18.16 -7.87 -33.69
C GLY A 182 19.11 -7.41 -34.79
N ALA A 183 20.01 -6.45 -34.51
CA ALA A 183 21.02 -5.99 -35.45
C ALA A 183 22.04 -7.08 -35.78
N GLN A 184 22.50 -7.81 -34.78
CA GLN A 184 23.41 -8.95 -35.01
C GLN A 184 22.76 -10.11 -35.73
N ALA A 185 21.45 -10.36 -35.49
CA ALA A 185 20.69 -11.37 -36.23
C ALA A 185 20.24 -10.95 -37.63
N GLY A 186 20.48 -9.69 -38.03
CA GLY A 186 20.07 -9.16 -39.32
C GLY A 186 18.55 -8.95 -39.49
N ASN A 187 17.78 -8.98 -38.41
CA ASN A 187 16.31 -9.02 -38.41
C ASN A 187 15.62 -7.69 -38.04
N LEU A 188 16.27 -6.54 -38.10
CA LEU A 188 15.65 -5.24 -37.87
C LEU A 188 14.80 -4.78 -39.05
N ASN A 189 13.66 -5.38 -39.22
CA ASN A 189 12.69 -5.00 -40.27
C ASN A 189 11.46 -4.31 -39.64
N THR A 190 10.66 -3.67 -40.49
CA THR A 190 9.40 -3.00 -40.05
C THR A 190 8.46 -3.98 -39.34
N TYR A 191 8.46 -5.26 -39.69
CA TYR A 191 7.66 -6.28 -39.04
C TYR A 191 8.03 -6.49 -37.56
N PHE A 192 9.33 -6.44 -37.21
CA PHE A 192 9.79 -6.52 -35.81
C PHE A 192 9.19 -5.40 -34.96
N TRP A 193 9.26 -4.15 -35.43
CA TRP A 193 8.75 -3.01 -34.69
C TRP A 193 7.24 -3.02 -34.51
N VAL A 194 6.51 -3.37 -35.60
CA VAL A 194 5.05 -3.49 -35.56
C VAL A 194 4.62 -4.59 -34.59
N ARG A 195 5.26 -5.76 -34.67
CA ARG A 195 4.98 -6.88 -33.77
C ARG A 195 5.23 -6.51 -32.32
N LEU A 196 6.38 -5.88 -31.99
CA LEU A 196 6.71 -5.44 -30.62
C LEU A 196 5.68 -4.42 -30.12
N GLY A 197 5.33 -3.41 -30.93
CA GLY A 197 4.35 -2.40 -30.54
C GLY A 197 2.96 -2.98 -30.28
N ILE A 198 2.49 -3.90 -31.14
CA ILE A 198 1.19 -4.56 -30.96
C ILE A 198 1.20 -5.46 -29.72
N SER A 199 2.26 -6.26 -29.51
CA SER A 199 2.34 -7.15 -28.35
C SER A 199 2.34 -6.37 -27.04
N LEU A 200 3.08 -5.26 -26.95
CA LEU A 200 3.07 -4.38 -25.77
C LEU A 200 1.72 -3.71 -25.54
N ALA A 201 1.05 -3.28 -26.61
CA ALA A 201 -0.29 -2.69 -26.51
C ALA A 201 -1.31 -3.72 -25.98
N ILE A 202 -1.30 -4.94 -26.51
CA ILE A 202 -2.17 -6.04 -26.04
C ILE A 202 -1.86 -6.36 -24.57
N PHE A 203 -0.59 -6.50 -24.22
CA PHE A 203 -0.14 -6.73 -22.84
C PHE A 203 -0.65 -5.65 -21.90
N ALA A 204 -0.48 -4.36 -22.25
CA ALA A 204 -0.94 -3.25 -21.42
C ALA A 204 -2.47 -3.28 -21.22
N VAL A 205 -3.25 -3.58 -22.27
CA VAL A 205 -4.71 -3.71 -22.16
C VAL A 205 -5.10 -4.86 -21.23
N ILE A 206 -4.47 -6.01 -21.36
CA ILE A 206 -4.75 -7.17 -20.49
C ILE A 206 -4.46 -6.82 -19.02
N ILE A 207 -3.30 -6.26 -18.74
CA ILE A 207 -2.90 -6.00 -17.34
C ILE A 207 -3.69 -4.85 -16.72
N LEU A 208 -3.84 -3.72 -17.43
CA LEU A 208 -4.42 -2.51 -16.83
C LEU A 208 -5.95 -2.50 -16.84
N TRP A 209 -6.58 -3.27 -17.73
CA TRP A 209 -8.04 -3.27 -17.87
C TRP A 209 -8.68 -4.62 -17.51
N LEU A 210 -8.22 -5.73 -18.12
CA LEU A 210 -8.82 -7.05 -17.90
C LEU A 210 -8.54 -7.59 -16.49
N MET A 211 -7.31 -7.43 -15.98
CA MET A 211 -6.91 -7.97 -14.68
C MET A 211 -7.69 -7.35 -13.50
N PRO A 212 -7.87 -6.02 -13.36
CA PRO A 212 -8.72 -5.47 -12.32
C PRO A 212 -10.18 -5.90 -12.44
N MET A 213 -10.67 -6.12 -13.66
CA MET A 213 -12.03 -6.63 -13.89
C MET A 213 -12.18 -8.06 -13.37
N LEU A 214 -11.22 -8.93 -13.67
CA LEU A 214 -11.16 -10.31 -13.16
C LEU A 214 -11.03 -10.32 -11.63
N GLY A 215 -10.18 -9.47 -11.07
CA GLY A 215 -10.01 -9.34 -9.62
C GLY A 215 -11.29 -8.94 -8.92
N ARG A 216 -11.99 -7.91 -9.40
CA ARG A 216 -13.29 -7.50 -8.84
C ARG A 216 -14.33 -8.61 -8.94
N TRP A 217 -14.41 -9.29 -10.08
CA TRP A 217 -15.34 -10.40 -10.26
C TRP A 217 -15.07 -11.53 -9.27
N PHE A 218 -13.80 -11.91 -9.09
CA PHE A 218 -13.40 -12.99 -8.21
C PHE A 218 -13.70 -12.66 -6.74
N PHE A 219 -13.28 -11.47 -6.26
CA PHE A 219 -13.52 -11.05 -4.87
C PHE A 219 -15.00 -10.86 -4.53
N LYS A 220 -15.84 -10.51 -5.52
CA LYS A 220 -17.29 -10.45 -5.32
C LYS A 220 -17.94 -11.82 -5.24
N LYS A 221 -17.44 -12.79 -6.02
CA LYS A 221 -18.04 -14.14 -6.09
C LYS A 221 -17.61 -15.04 -4.94
N ILE A 222 -16.36 -14.97 -4.52
CA ILE A 222 -15.78 -15.76 -3.43
C ILE A 222 -15.50 -14.81 -2.26
N LYS A 223 -16.48 -14.68 -1.33
CA LYS A 223 -16.38 -13.72 -0.23
C LYS A 223 -15.57 -14.24 0.96
N ASP A 224 -15.68 -15.51 1.31
CA ASP A 224 -15.25 -16.04 2.60
C ASP A 224 -13.95 -16.88 2.54
N ASP A 225 -13.44 -17.21 1.35
CA ASP A 225 -12.24 -18.02 1.21
C ASP A 225 -10.97 -17.17 1.04
N LYS A 226 -10.39 -16.83 2.19
CA LYS A 226 -9.13 -16.03 2.28
C LYS A 226 -7.93 -16.73 1.63
N THR A 227 -7.94 -18.07 1.55
CA THR A 227 -6.85 -18.84 0.93
C THR A 227 -6.95 -18.75 -0.59
N SER A 228 -8.17 -18.91 -1.13
CA SER A 228 -8.41 -18.74 -2.57
C SER A 228 -8.08 -17.33 -3.04
N HIS A 229 -8.32 -16.28 -2.23
CA HIS A 229 -7.92 -14.91 -2.56
C HIS A 229 -6.41 -14.78 -2.73
N PHE A 230 -5.63 -15.33 -1.81
CA PHE A 230 -4.16 -15.31 -1.89
C PHE A 230 -3.64 -16.07 -3.12
N ILE A 231 -4.14 -17.30 -3.34
CA ILE A 231 -3.71 -18.13 -4.49
C ILE A 231 -4.08 -17.45 -5.80
N PHE A 232 -5.27 -16.87 -5.90
CA PHE A 232 -5.71 -16.15 -7.09
C PHE A 232 -4.81 -14.96 -7.43
N VAL A 233 -4.48 -14.14 -6.43
CA VAL A 233 -3.57 -13.01 -6.61
C VAL A 233 -2.20 -13.49 -7.08
N MET A 234 -1.64 -14.54 -6.44
CA MET A 234 -0.36 -15.11 -6.87
C MET A 234 -0.41 -15.63 -8.30
N ALA A 235 -1.47 -16.35 -8.67
CA ALA A 235 -1.64 -16.84 -10.04
C ALA A 235 -1.66 -15.68 -11.06
N LEU A 236 -2.34 -14.57 -10.74
CA LEU A 236 -2.37 -13.39 -11.60
C LEU A 236 -0.99 -12.73 -11.73
N VAL A 237 -0.21 -12.66 -10.65
CA VAL A 237 1.14 -12.07 -10.68
C VAL A 237 2.07 -12.86 -11.60
N PHE A 238 2.13 -14.19 -11.42
CA PHE A 238 2.98 -15.04 -12.27
C PHE A 238 2.49 -15.12 -13.72
N ALA A 239 1.16 -15.12 -13.93
CA ALA A 239 0.58 -15.02 -15.28
C ALA A 239 0.97 -13.70 -15.95
N SER A 240 0.98 -12.59 -15.20
CA SER A 240 1.39 -11.28 -15.74
C SER A 240 2.87 -11.23 -16.11
N ALA A 241 3.71 -11.84 -15.29
CA ALA A 241 5.13 -11.99 -15.59
C ALA A 241 5.34 -12.80 -16.88
N PHE A 242 4.64 -13.92 -17.03
CA PHE A 242 4.67 -14.74 -18.24
C PHE A 242 4.16 -14.00 -19.47
N LEU A 243 3.05 -13.25 -19.34
CA LEU A 243 2.53 -12.42 -20.43
C LEU A 243 3.48 -11.29 -20.84
N ALA A 244 4.24 -10.73 -19.91
CA ALA A 244 5.27 -9.74 -20.18
C ALA A 244 6.40 -10.34 -21.05
N GLU A 245 6.88 -11.53 -20.69
CA GLU A 245 7.90 -12.26 -21.46
C GLU A 245 7.41 -12.58 -22.88
N LEU A 246 6.16 -13.03 -23.03
CA LEU A 246 5.53 -13.25 -24.35
C LEU A 246 5.42 -11.94 -25.15
N ALA A 247 5.22 -10.81 -24.50
CA ALA A 247 5.16 -9.51 -25.15
C ALA A 247 6.54 -8.95 -25.54
N GLY A 248 7.63 -9.58 -25.09
CA GLY A 248 9.01 -9.17 -25.38
C GLY A 248 9.60 -8.20 -24.35
N VAL A 249 9.04 -8.16 -23.12
CA VAL A 249 9.58 -7.42 -21.98
C VAL A 249 9.85 -8.36 -20.81
N GLU A 250 10.62 -7.91 -19.84
CA GLU A 250 10.93 -8.75 -18.66
C GLU A 250 9.70 -9.05 -17.79
N GLY A 251 9.63 -10.26 -17.24
CA GLY A 251 8.59 -10.69 -16.31
C GLY A 251 8.45 -9.79 -15.08
N ILE A 252 9.54 -9.15 -14.68
CA ILE A 252 9.60 -8.16 -13.58
C ILE A 252 8.59 -7.02 -13.80
N ILE A 253 8.52 -6.49 -15.02
CA ILE A 253 7.58 -5.41 -15.40
C ILE A 253 6.14 -5.93 -15.29
N GLY A 254 5.90 -7.17 -15.71
CA GLY A 254 4.59 -7.81 -15.60
C GLY A 254 4.13 -7.93 -14.15
N ALA A 255 4.99 -8.40 -13.26
CA ALA A 255 4.70 -8.51 -11.83
C ALA A 255 4.43 -7.15 -11.18
N PHE A 256 5.22 -6.14 -11.52
CA PHE A 256 5.01 -4.77 -11.03
C PHE A 256 3.68 -4.18 -11.49
N LEU A 257 3.38 -4.27 -12.79
CA LEU A 257 2.12 -3.78 -13.33
C LEU A 257 0.90 -4.55 -12.78
N ALA A 258 1.04 -5.84 -12.48
CA ALA A 258 0.02 -6.60 -11.76
C ALA A 258 -0.23 -6.02 -10.36
N GLY A 259 0.84 -5.66 -9.63
CA GLY A 259 0.75 -4.97 -8.35
C GLY A 259 -0.01 -3.65 -8.46
N LEU A 260 0.32 -2.82 -9.44
CA LEU A 260 -0.40 -1.56 -9.71
C LEU A 260 -1.87 -1.79 -10.08
N ALA A 261 -2.16 -2.79 -10.91
CA ALA A 261 -3.50 -3.10 -11.36
C ALA A 261 -4.40 -3.62 -10.22
N LEU A 262 -3.83 -4.37 -9.28
CA LEU A 262 -4.52 -4.93 -8.12
C LEU A 262 -4.50 -4.02 -6.88
N ASN A 263 -3.70 -2.96 -6.88
CA ASN A 263 -3.49 -2.05 -5.74
C ASN A 263 -4.82 -1.55 -5.13
N GLN A 264 -5.77 -1.11 -5.96
CA GLN A 264 -7.07 -0.65 -5.50
C GLN A 264 -7.97 -1.77 -4.92
N LEU A 265 -7.69 -3.03 -5.23
CA LEU A 265 -8.47 -4.18 -4.79
C LEU A 265 -7.93 -4.82 -3.51
N ILE A 266 -6.71 -4.47 -3.11
CA ILE A 266 -6.02 -5.02 -1.95
C ILE A 266 -5.62 -3.86 -1.03
N PRO A 267 -6.52 -3.42 -0.13
CA PRO A 267 -6.21 -2.35 0.82
C PRO A 267 -5.01 -2.72 1.69
N HIS A 268 -4.16 -1.74 2.01
CA HIS A 268 -2.96 -1.93 2.84
C HIS A 268 -3.24 -2.52 4.22
N THR A 269 -4.42 -2.25 4.77
CA THR A 269 -4.85 -2.76 6.09
C THR A 269 -5.62 -4.08 6.01
N SER A 270 -5.70 -4.70 4.82
CA SER A 270 -6.48 -5.93 4.63
C SER A 270 -5.73 -7.19 5.10
N PRO A 271 -6.45 -8.23 5.58
CA PRO A 271 -5.84 -9.52 5.91
C PRO A 271 -5.08 -10.15 4.74
N LEU A 272 -5.51 -9.86 3.51
CA LEU A 272 -4.86 -10.36 2.30
C LEU A 272 -3.48 -9.71 2.11
N MET A 273 -3.37 -8.38 2.31
CA MET A 273 -2.10 -7.67 2.21
C MET A 273 -1.09 -8.19 3.23
N ASN A 274 -1.49 -8.36 4.49
CA ASN A 274 -0.61 -8.89 5.53
C ASN A 274 -0.07 -10.30 5.19
N ARG A 275 -0.91 -11.16 4.59
CA ARG A 275 -0.46 -12.49 4.13
C ARG A 275 0.53 -12.40 2.98
N ILE A 276 0.27 -11.50 2.03
CA ILE A 276 1.17 -11.26 0.90
C ILE A 276 2.52 -10.77 1.44
N GLU A 277 2.53 -9.77 2.30
CA GLU A 277 3.75 -9.25 2.92
C GLU A 277 4.49 -10.31 3.73
N PHE A 278 3.77 -11.08 4.55
CA PHE A 278 4.38 -12.15 5.36
C PHE A 278 5.08 -13.19 4.51
N VAL A 279 4.41 -13.75 3.51
CA VAL A 279 4.98 -14.78 2.64
C VAL A 279 6.15 -14.25 1.83
N GLY A 280 6.03 -13.01 1.32
CA GLY A 280 7.11 -12.33 0.60
C GLY A 280 8.35 -12.15 1.47
N ASN A 281 8.18 -11.56 2.64
CA ASN A 281 9.29 -11.25 3.56
C ASN A 281 9.88 -12.49 4.24
N ALA A 282 9.09 -13.54 4.47
CA ALA A 282 9.54 -14.73 5.16
C ALA A 282 10.28 -15.73 4.23
N ILE A 283 9.86 -15.82 2.97
CA ILE A 283 10.34 -16.87 2.06
C ILE A 283 10.92 -16.27 0.77
N PHE A 284 10.09 -15.67 -0.07
CA PHE A 284 10.47 -15.36 -1.45
C PHE A 284 11.59 -14.33 -1.55
N ILE A 285 11.52 -13.23 -0.83
CA ILE A 285 12.53 -12.17 -0.84
C ILE A 285 13.88 -12.65 -0.31
N PRO A 286 13.97 -13.40 0.82
CA PRO A 286 15.22 -13.97 1.28
C PRO A 286 15.87 -14.93 0.29
N PHE A 287 15.10 -15.80 -0.36
CA PHE A 287 15.64 -16.69 -1.40
C PHE A 287 16.27 -15.91 -2.56
N PHE A 288 15.61 -14.84 -3.01
CA PHE A 288 16.17 -13.94 -4.02
C PHE A 288 17.50 -13.31 -3.57
N LEU A 289 17.53 -12.76 -2.35
CA LEU A 289 18.74 -12.10 -1.83
C LEU A 289 19.92 -13.06 -1.67
N ILE A 290 19.67 -14.29 -1.20
CA ILE A 290 20.67 -15.34 -1.13
C ILE A 290 21.17 -15.69 -2.54
N SER A 291 20.27 -15.84 -3.51
CA SER A 291 20.63 -16.13 -4.90
C SER A 291 21.49 -15.02 -5.53
N VAL A 292 21.17 -13.75 -5.24
CA VAL A 292 22.02 -12.60 -5.66
C VAL A 292 23.42 -12.74 -5.08
N GLY A 293 23.53 -13.14 -3.79
CA GLY A 293 24.84 -13.40 -3.18
C GLY A 293 25.60 -14.53 -3.86
N MET A 294 24.94 -15.63 -4.23
CA MET A 294 25.57 -16.79 -4.89
C MET A 294 26.13 -16.46 -6.28
N LEU A 295 25.67 -15.38 -6.93
CA LEU A 295 26.23 -14.90 -8.21
C LEU A 295 27.64 -14.33 -8.06
N VAL A 296 28.03 -13.93 -6.87
CA VAL A 296 29.27 -13.17 -6.64
C VAL A 296 30.47 -14.10 -6.55
N ASP A 297 31.42 -13.97 -7.48
CA ASP A 297 32.74 -14.67 -7.43
C ASP A 297 33.84 -13.73 -6.93
N LEU A 298 34.18 -13.83 -5.66
CA LEU A 298 35.29 -13.07 -5.08
C LEU A 298 36.68 -13.48 -5.60
N ARG A 299 36.83 -14.68 -6.19
CA ARG A 299 38.09 -15.14 -6.75
C ARG A 299 38.53 -14.32 -7.95
N VAL A 300 37.60 -13.64 -8.59
CA VAL A 300 37.87 -12.71 -9.69
C VAL A 300 38.80 -11.59 -9.25
N LEU A 301 38.74 -11.16 -7.99
CA LEU A 301 39.64 -10.16 -7.42
C LEU A 301 41.10 -10.60 -7.42
N LEU A 302 41.35 -11.93 -7.57
CA LEU A 302 42.70 -12.55 -7.57
C LEU A 302 43.21 -12.87 -8.98
N LYS A 303 42.36 -12.69 -10.04
CA LYS A 303 42.71 -13.08 -11.42
C LYS A 303 43.66 -12.09 -12.14
N GLY A 304 43.92 -10.90 -11.56
CA GLY A 304 44.91 -9.98 -12.10
C GLY A 304 44.45 -8.49 -12.05
N PRO A 305 45.37 -7.56 -12.36
CA PRO A 305 45.10 -6.13 -12.24
C PRO A 305 44.08 -5.62 -13.28
N GLU A 306 43.99 -6.24 -14.46
CA GLU A 306 43.02 -5.80 -15.51
C GLU A 306 41.57 -5.99 -15.06
N ALA A 307 41.23 -7.12 -14.49
CA ALA A 307 39.89 -7.40 -13.97
C ALA A 307 39.50 -6.41 -12.86
N LEU A 308 40.47 -6.04 -11.99
CA LEU A 308 40.27 -5.05 -10.93
C LEU A 308 40.06 -3.64 -11.49
N ILE A 309 40.83 -3.25 -12.51
CA ILE A 309 40.68 -1.93 -13.17
C ILE A 309 39.31 -1.82 -13.81
N ILE A 310 38.88 -2.84 -14.56
CA ILE A 310 37.56 -2.88 -15.18
C ILE A 310 36.47 -2.84 -14.11
N ALA A 311 36.55 -3.68 -13.07
CA ALA A 311 35.58 -3.67 -11.97
C ALA A 311 35.49 -2.33 -11.27
N ALA A 312 36.62 -1.67 -10.99
CA ALA A 312 36.70 -0.35 -10.37
C ALA A 312 36.10 0.73 -11.28
N ALA A 313 36.43 0.72 -12.57
CA ALA A 313 35.92 1.65 -13.55
C ALA A 313 34.38 1.51 -13.71
N LEU A 314 33.89 0.27 -13.86
CA LEU A 314 32.46 0.01 -13.99
C LEU A 314 31.69 0.40 -12.72
N THR A 315 32.21 0.05 -11.53
CA THR A 315 31.56 0.38 -10.26
C THR A 315 31.58 1.88 -9.96
N GLY A 316 32.74 2.53 -10.15
CA GLY A 316 32.87 3.95 -9.96
C GLY A 316 31.96 4.74 -10.89
N MET A 317 31.86 4.30 -12.15
CA MET A 317 30.97 4.89 -13.14
C MET A 317 29.48 4.69 -12.75
N ALA A 318 29.07 3.49 -12.36
CA ALA A 318 27.71 3.19 -11.95
C ALA A 318 27.28 4.07 -10.77
N LEU A 319 28.07 4.13 -9.70
CA LEU A 319 27.75 4.89 -8.50
C LEU A 319 27.74 6.43 -8.77
N SER A 320 28.74 6.94 -9.51
CA SER A 320 28.83 8.36 -9.79
C SER A 320 27.70 8.85 -10.69
N SER A 321 27.33 8.10 -11.72
CA SER A 321 26.24 8.45 -12.63
C SER A 321 24.88 8.42 -11.95
N LYS A 322 24.61 7.41 -11.12
CA LYS A 322 23.38 7.32 -10.33
C LYS A 322 23.30 8.43 -9.28
N TRP A 323 24.41 8.76 -8.64
CA TRP A 323 24.46 9.90 -7.72
C TRP A 323 24.17 11.22 -8.44
N LEU A 324 24.74 11.44 -9.63
CA LEU A 324 24.46 12.62 -10.44
C LEU A 324 23.00 12.67 -10.87
N ALA A 325 22.40 11.56 -11.29
CA ALA A 325 20.99 11.51 -11.63
C ALA A 325 20.09 11.90 -10.44
N ALA A 326 20.40 11.40 -9.24
CA ALA A 326 19.70 11.78 -8.02
C ALA A 326 19.93 13.25 -7.65
N PHE A 327 21.15 13.76 -7.88
CA PHE A 327 21.49 15.18 -7.63
C PHE A 327 20.75 16.14 -8.57
N PHE A 328 20.69 15.85 -9.87
CA PHE A 328 19.91 16.66 -10.80
C PHE A 328 18.43 16.59 -10.52
N THR A 329 17.92 15.45 -10.06
CA THR A 329 16.54 15.32 -9.59
C THR A 329 16.27 16.20 -8.37
N GLN A 330 17.20 16.19 -7.40
CA GLN A 330 17.14 17.09 -6.24
C GLN A 330 17.08 18.56 -6.68
N LEU A 331 17.93 18.96 -7.59
CA LEU A 331 18.00 20.34 -8.07
C LEU A 331 16.71 20.75 -8.81
N SER A 332 16.19 19.86 -9.67
CA SER A 332 14.98 20.12 -10.47
C SER A 332 13.72 20.27 -9.62
N PHE A 333 13.59 19.49 -8.54
CA PHE A 333 12.39 19.44 -7.72
C PHE A 333 12.57 19.99 -6.31
N LYS A 334 13.73 20.57 -6.01
CA LYS A 334 14.08 21.13 -4.70
C LYS A 334 13.93 20.12 -3.55
N TYR A 335 14.29 18.89 -3.78
CA TYR A 335 14.26 17.85 -2.75
C TYR A 335 15.30 18.10 -1.66
N SER A 336 15.03 17.57 -0.46
CA SER A 336 16.03 17.57 0.61
C SER A 336 17.19 16.62 0.27
N SER A 337 18.33 16.83 0.93
CA SER A 337 19.48 15.91 0.81
C SER A 337 19.15 14.49 1.27
N THR A 338 18.22 14.33 2.23
CA THR A 338 17.72 13.04 2.69
C THR A 338 16.93 12.34 1.58
N GLN A 339 16.02 13.04 0.92
CA GLN A 339 15.25 12.50 -0.20
C GLN A 339 16.15 12.12 -1.39
N ARG A 340 17.12 12.97 -1.75
CA ARG A 340 18.14 12.63 -2.76
C ARG A 340 18.86 11.32 -2.44
N ASN A 341 19.30 11.16 -1.19
CA ASN A 341 20.03 9.96 -0.78
C ASN A 341 19.14 8.72 -0.79
N VAL A 342 17.84 8.85 -0.50
CA VAL A 342 16.87 7.74 -0.69
C VAL A 342 16.73 7.39 -2.16
N ILE A 343 16.57 8.36 -3.06
CA ILE A 343 16.52 8.15 -4.51
C ILE A 343 17.79 7.45 -4.98
N PHE A 344 18.96 7.95 -4.59
CA PHE A 344 20.27 7.35 -4.94
C PHE A 344 20.38 5.92 -4.41
N GLY A 345 20.03 5.66 -3.14
CA GLY A 345 20.10 4.34 -2.55
C GLY A 345 19.20 3.31 -3.24
N LEU A 346 17.97 3.70 -3.59
CA LEU A 346 17.04 2.84 -4.30
C LEU A 346 17.44 2.59 -5.77
N SER A 347 18.06 3.56 -6.42
CA SER A 347 18.41 3.49 -7.84
C SER A 347 19.85 3.05 -8.13
N SER A 348 20.70 2.87 -7.11
CA SER A 348 22.10 2.49 -7.30
C SER A 348 22.34 0.99 -7.42
N ALA A 349 21.44 0.15 -6.88
CA ALA A 349 21.63 -1.29 -6.87
C ALA A 349 21.41 -1.89 -8.26
N HIS A 350 22.37 -2.68 -8.72
CA HIS A 350 22.32 -3.46 -9.96
C HIS A 350 22.19 -4.94 -9.59
N ALA A 351 21.40 -5.72 -10.35
CA ALA A 351 21.23 -7.15 -10.10
C ALA A 351 20.83 -7.93 -11.37
N ALA A 352 19.66 -8.56 -11.39
CA ALA A 352 19.26 -9.52 -12.42
C ALA A 352 19.28 -8.95 -13.84
N ALA A 353 18.69 -7.80 -14.08
CA ALA A 353 18.65 -7.17 -15.41
C ALA A 353 20.08 -6.85 -15.93
N THR A 354 20.93 -6.33 -15.06
CA THR A 354 22.33 -6.02 -15.38
C THR A 354 23.10 -7.27 -15.82
N ILE A 355 22.98 -8.37 -15.05
CA ILE A 355 23.70 -9.60 -15.40
C ILE A 355 23.13 -10.24 -16.65
N ALA A 356 21.81 -10.17 -16.88
CA ALA A 356 21.18 -10.69 -18.06
C ALA A 356 21.71 -9.99 -19.33
N VAL A 357 21.79 -8.66 -19.32
CA VAL A 357 22.34 -7.88 -20.44
C VAL A 357 23.77 -8.27 -20.76
N ILE A 358 24.63 -8.37 -19.73
CA ILE A 358 26.05 -8.70 -19.92
C ILE A 358 26.26 -10.18 -20.30
N LEU A 359 25.46 -11.11 -19.74
CA LEU A 359 25.54 -12.52 -20.08
C LEU A 359 25.14 -12.77 -21.55
N ILE A 360 24.12 -12.09 -22.04
CA ILE A 360 23.73 -12.13 -23.46
C ILE A 360 24.89 -11.59 -24.32
N GLY A 361 25.47 -10.44 -23.92
CA GLY A 361 26.61 -9.88 -24.63
C GLY A 361 27.84 -10.80 -24.65
N TYR A 362 28.12 -11.48 -23.55
CA TYR A 362 29.18 -12.48 -23.43
C TYR A 362 28.93 -13.70 -24.32
N ASN A 363 27.73 -14.26 -24.29
CA ASN A 363 27.34 -15.41 -25.12
C ASN A 363 27.38 -15.07 -26.63
N MET A 364 27.18 -13.81 -26.98
CA MET A 364 27.26 -13.32 -28.37
C MET A 364 28.69 -12.89 -28.76
N GLY A 365 29.69 -13.00 -27.86
CA GLY A 365 31.05 -12.58 -28.11
C GLY A 365 31.25 -11.06 -28.23
N ILE A 366 30.29 -10.25 -27.75
CA ILE A 366 30.35 -8.77 -27.77
C ILE A 366 31.27 -8.28 -26.64
N VAL A 367 31.24 -8.90 -25.47
CA VAL A 367 32.05 -8.57 -24.29
C VAL A 367 32.84 -9.78 -23.85
N ASP A 368 33.97 -9.57 -23.17
CA ASP A 368 34.85 -10.61 -22.66
C ASP A 368 34.55 -11.07 -21.21
N GLU A 369 35.25 -12.04 -20.73
CA GLU A 369 35.11 -12.57 -19.36
C GLU A 369 35.44 -11.51 -18.30
N ASN A 370 36.37 -10.58 -18.57
CA ASN A 370 36.77 -9.56 -17.60
C ASN A 370 35.60 -8.57 -17.36
N VAL A 371 34.82 -8.24 -18.39
CA VAL A 371 33.62 -7.39 -18.27
C VAL A 371 32.54 -8.12 -17.50
N LEU A 372 32.29 -9.41 -17.77
CA LEU A 372 31.34 -10.23 -17.02
C LEU A 372 31.73 -10.27 -15.54
N ASN A 373 32.97 -10.57 -15.24
CA ASN A 373 33.51 -10.65 -13.88
C ASN A 373 33.47 -9.30 -13.16
N GLY A 374 33.84 -8.21 -13.87
CA GLY A 374 33.76 -6.83 -13.36
C GLY A 374 32.31 -6.43 -13.02
N THR A 375 31.37 -6.89 -13.82
CA THR A 375 29.93 -6.67 -13.56
C THR A 375 29.44 -7.39 -12.30
N VAL A 376 29.93 -8.58 -12.02
CA VAL A 376 29.59 -9.30 -10.78
C VAL A 376 30.07 -8.53 -9.55
N ILE A 377 31.28 -7.97 -9.57
CA ILE A 377 31.82 -7.10 -8.51
C ILE A 377 31.00 -5.80 -8.39
N LEU A 378 30.65 -5.18 -9.52
CA LEU A 378 29.77 -4.03 -9.55
C LEU A 378 28.45 -4.32 -8.84
N ILE A 379 27.80 -5.44 -9.15
CA ILE A 379 26.53 -5.86 -8.50
C ILE A 379 26.70 -5.93 -6.98
N LEU A 380 27.75 -6.59 -6.49
CA LEU A 380 28.01 -6.68 -5.07
C LEU A 380 28.13 -5.30 -4.41
N ILE A 381 29.01 -4.46 -4.93
CA ILE A 381 29.31 -3.15 -4.33
C ILE A 381 28.09 -2.23 -4.42
N THR A 382 27.37 -2.24 -5.53
CA THR A 382 26.18 -1.37 -5.70
C THR A 382 25.02 -1.84 -4.85
N CYS A 383 24.78 -3.14 -4.68
CA CYS A 383 23.77 -3.68 -3.76
C CYS A 383 24.09 -3.33 -2.30
N LEU A 384 25.35 -3.45 -1.89
CA LEU A 384 25.80 -3.05 -0.55
C LEU A 384 25.61 -1.55 -0.33
N THR A 385 26.13 -0.73 -1.24
CA THR A 385 26.03 0.74 -1.16
C THR A 385 24.58 1.19 -1.15
N GLY A 386 23.75 0.69 -2.06
CA GLY A 386 22.34 1.00 -2.14
C GLY A 386 21.60 0.66 -0.86
N SER A 387 21.86 -0.50 -0.28
CA SER A 387 21.25 -0.94 0.97
C SER A 387 21.66 -0.08 2.16
N PHE A 388 22.97 0.24 2.32
CA PHE A 388 23.44 1.10 3.40
C PHE A 388 22.92 2.52 3.28
N VAL A 389 22.92 3.10 2.09
CA VAL A 389 22.44 4.46 1.87
C VAL A 389 20.94 4.54 2.12
N THR A 390 20.16 3.58 1.59
CA THR A 390 18.71 3.52 1.81
C THR A 390 18.36 3.34 3.29
N GLN A 391 19.08 2.46 4.01
CA GLN A 391 18.87 2.27 5.44
C GLN A 391 19.08 3.56 6.24
N ASN A 392 20.20 4.25 5.99
CA ASN A 392 20.56 5.45 6.75
C ASN A 392 19.68 6.65 6.37
N ALA A 393 19.49 6.90 5.09
CA ALA A 393 18.68 8.01 4.60
C ALA A 393 17.18 7.75 4.86
N GLY A 394 16.69 6.54 4.65
CA GLY A 394 15.33 6.15 4.92
C GLY A 394 14.95 6.30 6.38
N ARG A 395 15.83 5.90 7.32
CA ARG A 395 15.60 6.11 8.75
C ARG A 395 15.48 7.59 9.11
N ARG A 396 16.34 8.46 8.54
CA ARG A 396 16.25 9.91 8.73
C ARG A 396 14.94 10.46 8.16
N LEU A 397 14.54 9.99 6.98
CA LEU A 397 13.31 10.41 6.34
C LEU A 397 12.08 10.00 7.16
N ALA A 398 12.05 8.78 7.67
CA ALA A 398 10.98 8.30 8.55
C ALA A 398 10.82 9.15 9.82
N ILE A 399 11.95 9.55 10.44
CA ILE A 399 11.93 10.45 11.61
C ILE A 399 11.37 11.83 11.21
N GLN A 400 11.85 12.41 10.10
CA GLN A 400 11.36 13.71 9.61
C GLN A 400 9.86 13.70 9.29
N GLU A 401 9.35 12.59 8.74
CA GLU A 401 7.92 12.43 8.49
C GLU A 401 7.11 12.28 9.78
N ALA A 402 7.63 11.55 10.77
CA ALA A 402 7.00 11.42 12.06
C ALA A 402 6.92 12.78 12.81
N GLU A 403 7.99 13.58 12.77
CA GLU A 403 8.04 14.92 13.36
C GLU A 403 7.14 15.94 12.63
N SER A 404 6.88 15.74 11.33
CA SER A 404 6.04 16.62 10.52
C SER A 404 4.53 16.32 10.62
N LYS A 405 4.14 15.21 11.27
CA LYS A 405 2.73 14.92 11.53
C LYS A 405 2.22 15.89 12.60
N PRO A 406 1.03 16.53 12.42
CA PRO A 406 0.42 17.29 13.50
C PRO A 406 0.25 16.39 14.73
N GLU A 407 0.46 16.94 15.93
CA GLU A 407 0.15 16.27 17.18
C GLU A 407 -1.25 15.65 17.08
N ALA A 408 -1.33 14.33 17.38
CA ALA A 408 -2.60 13.62 17.43
C ALA A 408 -3.55 14.38 18.35
N SER A 409 -4.83 14.49 17.98
CA SER A 409 -5.85 15.09 18.83
C SER A 409 -5.73 14.53 20.26
N GLU A 410 -5.82 15.37 21.27
CA GLU A 410 -5.64 15.02 22.69
C GLU A 410 -6.60 13.92 23.18
N THR A 411 -7.66 13.61 22.43
CA THR A 411 -8.59 12.52 22.71
C THR A 411 -8.19 11.25 21.95
N PRO A 412 -7.93 10.12 22.65
CA PRO A 412 -7.59 8.87 22.02
C PRO A 412 -8.78 8.37 21.18
N GLU A 413 -8.53 8.14 19.90
CA GLU A 413 -9.53 7.56 18.99
C GLU A 413 -9.89 6.14 19.41
N ARG A 414 -11.17 5.85 19.65
CA ARG A 414 -11.70 4.54 20.05
C ARG A 414 -12.98 4.22 19.27
N ILE A 415 -12.99 3.10 18.59
CA ILE A 415 -14.10 2.68 17.74
C ILE A 415 -14.85 1.51 18.39
N LEU A 416 -16.14 1.68 18.63
CA LEU A 416 -17.05 0.65 19.13
C LEU A 416 -17.80 0.01 17.96
N VAL A 417 -17.82 -1.31 17.92
CA VAL A 417 -18.54 -2.08 16.89
C VAL A 417 -19.54 -3.02 17.58
N PRO A 418 -20.77 -2.56 17.85
CA PRO A 418 -21.84 -3.44 18.33
C PRO A 418 -22.20 -4.51 17.31
N VAL A 419 -22.19 -5.75 17.74
CA VAL A 419 -22.37 -6.92 16.89
C VAL A 419 -23.58 -7.71 17.35
N SER A 420 -24.53 -7.90 16.45
CA SER A 420 -25.72 -8.74 16.66
C SER A 420 -25.83 -9.91 15.70
N ASN A 421 -25.18 -9.83 14.54
CA ASN A 421 -25.21 -10.86 13.50
C ASN A 421 -23.79 -11.32 13.15
N PRO A 422 -23.45 -12.63 13.32
CA PRO A 422 -22.14 -13.16 13.03
C PRO A 422 -21.71 -13.04 11.55
N ASP A 423 -22.66 -12.97 10.61
CA ASP A 423 -22.37 -12.91 9.17
C ASP A 423 -21.94 -11.49 8.71
N ARG A 424 -22.23 -10.47 9.51
CA ARG A 424 -21.90 -9.07 9.19
C ARG A 424 -20.66 -8.54 9.95
N ILE A 425 -20.13 -9.32 10.90
CA ILE A 425 -19.00 -8.93 11.76
C ILE A 425 -17.79 -8.50 10.94
N GLU A 426 -17.38 -9.34 10.00
CA GLU A 426 -16.14 -9.12 9.24
C GLU A 426 -16.23 -7.82 8.44
N ALA A 427 -17.35 -7.55 7.77
CA ALA A 427 -17.53 -6.34 6.98
C ALA A 427 -17.55 -5.04 7.84
N LEU A 428 -18.15 -5.11 9.04
CA LEU A 428 -18.14 -3.97 9.97
C LEU A 428 -16.75 -3.72 10.58
N LEU A 429 -16.00 -4.78 10.87
CA LEU A 429 -14.62 -4.68 11.35
C LEU A 429 -13.69 -4.17 10.25
N ASP A 430 -13.82 -4.64 9.02
CA ASP A 430 -13.05 -4.13 7.88
C ASP A 430 -13.28 -2.61 7.73
N PHE A 431 -14.52 -2.16 7.82
CA PHE A 431 -14.83 -0.73 7.80
C PHE A 431 -14.19 0.01 8.98
N ALA A 432 -14.31 -0.52 10.20
CA ALA A 432 -13.70 0.09 11.40
C ALA A 432 -12.18 0.20 11.27
N VAL A 433 -11.51 -0.84 10.73
CA VAL A 433 -10.06 -0.82 10.46
C VAL A 433 -9.71 0.21 9.39
N MET A 434 -10.51 0.33 8.32
CA MET A 434 -10.26 1.29 7.23
C MET A 434 -10.42 2.75 7.64
N ILE A 435 -11.29 3.06 8.61
CA ILE A 435 -11.47 4.43 9.11
C ILE A 435 -10.57 4.75 10.32
N LYS A 436 -9.93 3.75 10.93
CA LYS A 436 -9.04 3.93 12.07
C LYS A 436 -7.73 4.58 11.63
N ASP A 437 -7.21 5.53 12.43
CA ASP A 437 -5.85 6.05 12.22
C ASP A 437 -4.83 4.95 12.51
N THR A 438 -4.04 4.61 11.50
CA THR A 438 -2.99 3.57 11.59
C THR A 438 -1.89 3.93 12.61
N SER A 439 -1.76 5.19 12.98
CA SER A 439 -0.80 5.66 14.00
C SER A 439 -1.32 5.50 15.44
N ALA A 440 -2.65 5.31 15.61
CA ALA A 440 -3.27 5.16 16.92
C ALA A 440 -3.14 3.72 17.44
N ALA A 441 -2.44 3.54 18.57
CA ALA A 441 -2.28 2.23 19.22
C ALA A 441 -3.56 1.73 19.94
N THR A 442 -4.66 2.49 19.91
CA THR A 442 -5.92 2.17 20.58
C THR A 442 -6.61 0.97 19.93
N PRO A 443 -7.22 0.06 20.72
CA PRO A 443 -7.94 -1.08 20.18
C PRO A 443 -9.30 -0.66 19.57
N ILE A 444 -9.81 -1.50 18.63
CA ILE A 444 -11.22 -1.51 18.24
C ILE A 444 -11.97 -2.36 19.25
N TYR A 445 -13.19 -1.96 19.61
CA TYR A 445 -14.02 -2.61 20.62
C TYR A 445 -15.26 -3.30 19.99
N PRO A 446 -15.17 -4.57 19.57
CA PRO A 446 -16.37 -5.36 19.25
C PRO A 446 -17.18 -5.54 20.54
N LEU A 447 -18.45 -5.12 20.52
CA LEU A 447 -19.35 -5.19 21.66
C LEU A 447 -20.50 -6.14 21.36
N ALA A 448 -20.75 -7.06 22.28
CA ALA A 448 -21.98 -7.81 22.29
C ALA A 448 -22.77 -7.50 23.59
N VAL A 449 -24.05 -7.20 23.40
CA VAL A 449 -24.95 -6.92 24.53
C VAL A 449 -25.96 -8.08 24.65
N VAL A 450 -25.98 -8.68 25.82
CA VAL A 450 -26.93 -9.74 26.19
C VAL A 450 -27.98 -9.14 27.11
N GLN A 451 -29.25 -9.37 26.80
CA GLN A 451 -30.33 -8.94 27.67
C GLN A 451 -30.34 -9.74 28.98
N ASP A 452 -30.56 -9.04 30.11
CA ASP A 452 -30.68 -9.66 31.42
C ASP A 452 -32.03 -10.39 31.56
N ASN A 453 -32.02 -11.68 31.20
CA ASN A 453 -33.17 -12.58 31.29
C ASN A 453 -32.69 -13.99 31.66
N GLU A 454 -33.63 -14.92 31.88
CA GLU A 454 -33.33 -16.31 32.28
C GLU A 454 -32.42 -17.05 31.30
N GLU A 455 -32.39 -16.65 30.01
CA GLU A 455 -31.58 -17.24 28.96
C GLU A 455 -30.18 -16.59 28.84
N ALA A 456 -29.85 -15.64 29.69
CA ALA A 456 -28.62 -14.83 29.56
C ALA A 456 -27.34 -15.69 29.53
N LYS A 457 -27.29 -16.78 30.33
CA LYS A 457 -26.11 -17.67 30.38
C LYS A 457 -25.85 -18.39 29.08
N GLU A 458 -26.89 -18.90 28.40
CA GLU A 458 -26.74 -19.57 27.10
C GLU A 458 -26.35 -18.55 25.99
N LYS A 459 -27.00 -17.38 26.02
CA LYS A 459 -26.71 -16.32 25.09
C LYS A 459 -25.29 -15.79 25.21
N ILE A 460 -24.70 -15.72 26.42
CA ILE A 460 -23.31 -15.34 26.64
C ILE A 460 -22.35 -16.33 25.95
N GLN A 461 -22.60 -17.63 26.03
CA GLN A 461 -21.73 -18.62 25.37
C GLN A 461 -21.78 -18.53 23.84
N LEU A 462 -22.95 -18.32 23.26
CA LEU A 462 -23.13 -18.08 21.83
C LEU A 462 -22.46 -16.78 21.39
N THR A 463 -22.62 -15.74 22.17
CA THR A 463 -22.02 -14.42 21.95
C THR A 463 -20.50 -14.46 22.01
N ASN A 464 -19.92 -15.19 22.97
CA ASN A 464 -18.47 -15.34 23.03
C ASN A 464 -17.90 -16.06 21.80
N LYS A 465 -18.56 -17.12 21.31
CA LYS A 465 -18.18 -17.77 20.04
C LYS A 465 -18.28 -16.84 18.84
N MET A 466 -19.25 -15.95 18.84
CA MET A 466 -19.40 -14.92 17.81
C MET A 466 -18.24 -13.90 17.88
N LEU A 467 -17.88 -13.45 19.09
CA LEU A 467 -16.78 -12.51 19.30
C LEU A 467 -15.40 -13.14 19.02
N GLU A 468 -15.23 -14.47 19.18
CA GLU A 468 -14.00 -15.17 18.74
C GLU A 468 -13.73 -14.98 17.24
N LYS A 469 -14.75 -14.95 16.39
CA LYS A 469 -14.58 -14.63 14.97
C LYS A 469 -14.05 -13.23 14.77
N ALA A 470 -14.51 -12.27 15.55
CA ALA A 470 -14.01 -10.89 15.51
C ALA A 470 -12.51 -10.83 15.87
N VAL A 471 -12.09 -11.57 16.92
CA VAL A 471 -10.68 -11.64 17.34
C VAL A 471 -9.82 -12.27 16.25
N ILE A 472 -10.26 -13.38 15.66
CA ILE A 472 -9.52 -14.06 14.58
C ILE A 472 -9.39 -13.16 13.36
N HIS A 473 -10.44 -12.46 12.98
CA HIS A 473 -10.43 -11.53 11.86
C HIS A 473 -9.48 -10.34 12.12
N ALA A 474 -9.58 -9.76 13.30
CA ALA A 474 -8.74 -8.63 13.70
C ALA A 474 -7.26 -9.01 13.85
N ALA A 475 -6.96 -10.21 14.37
CA ALA A 475 -5.59 -10.72 14.41
C ALA A 475 -4.97 -10.80 13.00
N ALA A 476 -5.78 -11.11 11.97
CA ALA A 476 -5.33 -11.13 10.59
C ALA A 476 -5.10 -9.72 9.99
N THR A 477 -5.67 -8.66 10.58
CA THR A 477 -5.44 -7.26 10.16
C THR A 477 -4.34 -6.56 10.97
N GLU A 478 -3.68 -7.28 11.91
CA GLU A 478 -2.70 -6.73 12.88
C GLU A 478 -3.25 -5.53 13.69
N SER A 479 -4.57 -5.34 13.69
CA SER A 479 -5.22 -4.28 14.45
C SER A 479 -5.51 -4.75 15.87
N PRO A 480 -5.12 -4.00 16.92
CA PRO A 480 -5.45 -4.35 18.28
C PRO A 480 -6.97 -4.32 18.47
N VAL A 481 -7.52 -5.40 19.04
CA VAL A 481 -8.95 -5.55 19.32
C VAL A 481 -9.14 -5.99 20.75
N GLN A 482 -10.10 -5.36 21.42
CA GLN A 482 -10.54 -5.71 22.77
C GLN A 482 -12.04 -6.01 22.75
N VAL A 483 -12.41 -7.27 22.84
CA VAL A 483 -13.82 -7.68 22.90
C VAL A 483 -14.47 -7.28 24.21
N VAL A 484 -15.71 -6.83 24.12
CA VAL A 484 -16.52 -6.41 25.26
C VAL A 484 -17.85 -7.15 25.21
N THR A 485 -18.18 -7.85 26.30
CA THR A 485 -19.51 -8.44 26.49
C THR A 485 -20.19 -7.75 27.67
N ARG A 486 -21.44 -7.32 27.47
CA ARG A 486 -22.24 -6.67 28.50
C ARG A 486 -23.57 -7.34 28.69
N ILE A 487 -24.04 -7.34 29.93
CA ILE A 487 -25.40 -7.71 30.29
C ILE A 487 -26.12 -6.41 30.66
N ASP A 488 -27.23 -6.13 30.00
CA ASP A 488 -28.01 -4.92 30.26
C ASP A 488 -29.51 -5.18 30.04
N LEU A 489 -30.37 -4.28 30.53
CA LEU A 489 -31.82 -4.40 30.38
C LEU A 489 -32.28 -4.45 28.92
N ASN A 490 -31.61 -3.66 28.08
CA ASN A 490 -31.81 -3.67 26.63
C ASN A 490 -30.49 -3.36 25.88
N VAL A 491 -30.47 -3.66 24.59
CA VAL A 491 -29.28 -3.53 23.74
C VAL A 491 -28.83 -2.07 23.62
N SER A 492 -29.78 -1.13 23.51
CA SER A 492 -29.45 0.30 23.35
C SER A 492 -28.79 0.89 24.58
N ASP A 493 -29.21 0.50 25.79
CA ASP A 493 -28.61 0.94 27.05
C ASP A 493 -27.19 0.38 27.22
N GLY A 494 -27.00 -0.89 26.85
CA GLY A 494 -25.68 -1.52 26.87
C GLY A 494 -24.69 -0.85 25.93
N ILE A 495 -25.12 -0.47 24.72
CA ILE A 495 -24.30 0.29 23.76
C ILE A 495 -23.97 1.68 24.33
N THR A 496 -24.97 2.41 24.81
CA THR A 496 -24.79 3.77 25.35
C THR A 496 -23.84 3.81 26.53
N ARG A 497 -23.97 2.86 27.47
CA ARG A 497 -23.04 2.75 28.62
C ARG A 497 -21.63 2.39 28.18
N ALA A 498 -21.48 1.44 27.24
CA ALA A 498 -20.18 1.07 26.71
C ALA A 498 -19.49 2.27 26.03
N THR A 499 -20.23 3.08 25.28
CA THR A 499 -19.74 4.29 24.63
C THR A 499 -19.16 5.28 25.65
N LYS A 500 -19.90 5.56 26.74
CA LYS A 500 -19.48 6.48 27.80
C LYS A 500 -18.30 5.94 28.63
N GLU A 501 -18.35 4.68 29.05
CA GLU A 501 -17.31 4.08 29.91
C GLU A 501 -15.97 3.86 29.20
N LEU A 502 -16.02 3.51 27.93
CA LEU A 502 -14.81 3.28 27.13
C LEU A 502 -14.30 4.55 26.44
N LEU A 503 -14.98 5.70 26.64
CA LEU A 503 -14.65 6.97 25.97
C LEU A 503 -14.51 6.78 24.46
N ILE A 504 -15.56 6.24 23.84
CA ILE A 504 -15.62 5.95 22.42
C ILE A 504 -15.75 7.26 21.64
N SER A 505 -15.07 7.38 20.52
CA SER A 505 -15.21 8.50 19.57
C SER A 505 -16.14 8.17 18.40
N ASP A 506 -16.18 6.90 17.99
CA ASP A 506 -16.89 6.45 16.80
C ASP A 506 -17.64 5.14 17.05
N VAL A 507 -18.90 5.08 16.66
CA VAL A 507 -19.74 3.89 16.80
C VAL A 507 -20.14 3.38 15.43
N VAL A 508 -19.83 2.12 15.13
CA VAL A 508 -20.13 1.47 13.85
C VAL A 508 -21.25 0.44 14.05
N LEU A 509 -22.42 0.75 13.54
CA LEU A 509 -23.64 -0.08 13.67
C LEU A 509 -23.99 -0.76 12.34
N GLY A 510 -24.40 -2.01 12.40
CA GLY A 510 -24.98 -2.69 11.26
C GLY A 510 -26.43 -2.24 11.01
N TRP A 511 -26.79 -2.02 9.75
CA TRP A 511 -28.17 -1.79 9.36
C TRP A 511 -29.03 -3.00 9.63
N THR A 512 -30.14 -2.83 10.35
CA THR A 512 -31.08 -3.93 10.65
C THR A 512 -32.23 -3.87 9.64
N ASP A 513 -32.47 -4.95 8.90
CA ASP A 513 -33.61 -5.01 8.00
C ASP A 513 -34.92 -4.97 8.81
N ARG A 514 -35.88 -4.16 8.36
CA ARG A 514 -37.20 -4.06 8.98
C ARG A 514 -37.92 -5.40 8.88
N THR A 515 -37.96 -6.16 9.97
CA THR A 515 -38.56 -7.48 9.99
C THR A 515 -40.02 -7.53 10.48
N SER A 516 -40.55 -6.42 11.07
CA SER A 516 -41.92 -6.41 11.61
C SER A 516 -42.82 -5.34 11.02
N THR A 517 -44.06 -5.70 10.74
CA THR A 517 -45.13 -4.78 10.34
C THR A 517 -45.49 -3.78 11.45
N THR A 518 -45.20 -4.09 12.72
CA THR A 518 -45.42 -3.26 13.90
C THR A 518 -44.46 -2.07 13.96
N ASP A 519 -43.18 -2.27 13.57
CA ASP A 519 -42.18 -1.17 13.56
C ASP A 519 -42.50 -0.09 12.51
N ARG A 520 -43.12 -0.47 11.38
CA ARG A 520 -43.62 0.46 10.36
C ARG A 520 -44.73 1.37 10.89
N TRP A 521 -45.59 0.86 11.76
CA TRP A 521 -46.72 1.61 12.32
C TRP A 521 -46.30 2.63 13.36
N LEU A 522 -45.19 2.35 14.10
CA LEU A 522 -44.66 3.25 15.14
C LEU A 522 -43.72 4.34 14.60
N GLY A 523 -43.57 4.44 13.31
CA GLY A 523 -42.74 5.49 12.67
C GLY A 523 -41.22 5.35 12.93
N ASN A 524 -40.76 4.19 13.44
CA ASN A 524 -39.35 3.94 13.68
C ASN A 524 -38.61 3.72 12.36
N ILE A 525 -37.53 4.50 12.17
CA ILE A 525 -36.80 4.55 10.91
C ILE A 525 -35.95 3.27 10.72
N PHE A 526 -35.31 2.79 11.78
CA PHE A 526 -34.42 1.61 11.78
C PHE A 526 -34.83 0.50 12.74
N GLY A 527 -35.98 0.63 13.42
CA GLY A 527 -36.36 -0.22 14.56
C GLY A 527 -35.97 0.41 15.90
N THR A 528 -36.68 0.03 16.95
CA THR A 528 -36.61 0.68 18.27
C THR A 528 -35.20 0.74 18.86
N THR A 529 -34.37 -0.28 18.64
CA THR A 529 -33.01 -0.34 19.21
C THR A 529 -32.09 0.71 18.61
N LEU A 530 -32.04 0.84 17.31
CA LEU A 530 -31.13 1.75 16.62
C LEU A 530 -31.55 3.21 16.81
N ASP A 531 -32.87 3.49 16.73
CA ASP A 531 -33.42 4.82 16.98
C ASP A 531 -33.14 5.28 18.43
N ASN A 532 -33.21 4.38 19.41
CA ASN A 532 -32.85 4.67 20.79
C ASN A 532 -31.35 4.96 20.97
N VAL A 533 -30.49 4.21 20.27
CA VAL A 533 -29.02 4.48 20.29
C VAL A 533 -28.74 5.87 19.70
N LEU A 534 -29.33 6.22 18.55
CA LEU A 534 -29.14 7.51 17.92
C LEU A 534 -29.63 8.70 18.74
N GLN A 535 -30.59 8.50 19.65
CA GLN A 535 -31.07 9.52 20.57
C GLN A 535 -30.16 9.75 21.78
N ARG A 536 -29.34 8.75 22.18
CA ARG A 536 -28.58 8.75 23.43
C ARG A 536 -27.07 8.77 23.28
N VAL A 537 -26.58 8.42 22.08
CA VAL A 537 -25.15 8.45 21.72
C VAL A 537 -24.88 9.71 20.93
N TRP A 538 -24.00 10.57 21.42
CA TRP A 538 -23.70 11.87 20.83
C TRP A 538 -22.44 11.88 19.99
N GLU A 539 -21.64 10.83 20.08
CA GLU A 539 -20.45 10.58 19.29
C GLU A 539 -20.79 10.35 17.82
N THR A 540 -19.77 10.26 16.96
CA THR A 540 -19.99 9.97 15.54
C THR A 540 -20.53 8.55 15.37
N VAL A 541 -21.67 8.40 14.67
CA VAL A 541 -22.32 7.11 14.44
C VAL A 541 -22.37 6.81 12.94
N TYR A 542 -21.91 5.63 12.57
CA TYR A 542 -22.00 5.08 11.21
C TYR A 542 -22.98 3.92 11.20
N VAL A 543 -24.07 4.05 10.43
CA VAL A 543 -25.02 2.95 10.20
C VAL A 543 -24.73 2.35 8.83
N CYS A 544 -24.23 1.12 8.82
CA CYS A 544 -23.62 0.51 7.65
C CYS A 544 -24.47 -0.65 7.10
N ASN A 545 -24.68 -0.66 5.79
CA ASN A 545 -25.25 -1.77 5.04
C ASN A 545 -24.33 -2.16 3.89
N PHE A 546 -23.61 -3.27 4.05
CA PHE A 546 -22.63 -3.73 3.07
C PHE A 546 -23.12 -5.00 2.38
N HIS A 547 -23.21 -4.96 1.06
CA HIS A 547 -23.61 -6.08 0.18
C HIS A 547 -22.40 -6.68 -0.55
N SER A 548 -21.33 -5.90 -0.73
CA SER A 548 -20.09 -6.31 -1.37
C SER A 548 -18.87 -5.84 -0.57
N PRO A 549 -17.72 -6.50 -0.70
CA PRO A 549 -16.48 -6.08 -0.05
C PRO A 549 -16.12 -4.63 -0.41
N LEU A 550 -15.73 -3.81 0.58
CA LEU A 550 -15.44 -2.38 0.41
C LEU A 550 -14.31 -2.11 -0.56
N ASN A 551 -13.33 -3.01 -0.65
CA ASN A 551 -12.19 -2.92 -1.59
C ASN A 551 -12.60 -3.07 -3.06
N THR A 552 -13.84 -3.46 -3.35
CA THR A 552 -14.36 -3.53 -4.73
C THR A 552 -15.03 -2.23 -5.18
N THR A 553 -15.10 -1.23 -4.31
CA THR A 553 -15.70 0.08 -4.59
C THR A 553 -14.89 0.85 -5.63
N LYS A 554 -15.56 1.36 -6.66
CA LYS A 554 -14.93 2.18 -7.70
C LYS A 554 -14.93 3.66 -7.35
N LYS A 555 -16.05 4.12 -6.81
CA LYS A 555 -16.31 5.51 -6.48
C LYS A 555 -17.06 5.57 -5.14
N MET A 556 -16.66 6.46 -4.29
CA MET A 556 -17.35 6.82 -3.06
C MET A 556 -18.10 8.13 -3.28
N VAL A 557 -19.39 8.11 -3.04
CA VAL A 557 -20.27 9.29 -3.16
C VAL A 557 -20.58 9.76 -1.76
N LEU A 558 -20.06 10.93 -1.39
CA LEU A 558 -20.30 11.57 -0.09
C LEU A 558 -21.31 12.69 -0.26
N VAL A 559 -22.47 12.57 0.36
CA VAL A 559 -23.53 13.56 0.32
C VAL A 559 -23.57 14.30 1.65
N MET A 560 -23.33 15.59 1.61
CA MET A 560 -23.36 16.45 2.78
C MET A 560 -24.52 17.44 2.69
N PRO A 561 -25.35 17.56 3.73
CA PRO A 561 -26.45 18.54 3.75
C PRO A 561 -25.91 19.97 3.77
N PRO A 562 -26.72 20.96 3.39
CA PRO A 562 -26.40 22.37 3.61
C PRO A 562 -26.10 22.64 5.08
N ASN A 563 -25.14 23.51 5.37
CA ASN A 563 -24.63 23.85 6.70
C ASN A 563 -23.93 22.71 7.47
N ALA A 564 -23.55 21.61 6.81
CA ALA A 564 -22.80 20.53 7.44
C ALA A 564 -21.48 21.01 8.04
N GLU A 565 -20.86 22.04 7.46
CA GLU A 565 -19.61 22.65 7.91
C GLU A 565 -19.69 23.29 9.31
N TYR A 566 -20.88 23.51 9.84
CA TYR A 566 -21.10 24.06 11.18
C TYR A 566 -21.32 23.00 12.27
N GLU A 567 -21.41 21.72 11.88
CA GLU A 567 -21.53 20.62 12.85
C GLU A 567 -20.19 20.37 13.55
N LEU A 568 -20.24 20.08 14.85
CA LEU A 568 -19.05 19.88 15.69
C LEU A 568 -18.14 18.77 15.13
N GLY A 569 -18.71 17.65 14.72
CA GLY A 569 -18.00 16.49 14.16
C GLY A 569 -17.59 16.62 12.70
N PHE A 570 -17.75 17.79 12.04
CA PHE A 570 -17.52 17.95 10.60
C PHE A 570 -16.11 17.54 10.16
N LEU A 571 -15.08 18.11 10.78
CA LEU A 571 -13.69 17.81 10.41
C LEU A 571 -13.30 16.38 10.77
N HIS A 572 -13.82 15.85 11.88
CA HIS A 572 -13.58 14.48 12.31
C HIS A 572 -14.09 13.46 11.28
N TYR A 573 -15.38 13.52 10.92
CA TYR A 573 -15.90 12.57 9.95
C TYR A 573 -15.32 12.79 8.55
N LEU A 574 -15.00 14.02 8.15
CA LEU A 574 -14.37 14.30 6.88
C LEU A 574 -13.01 13.62 6.76
N GLN A 575 -12.21 13.68 7.82
CA GLN A 575 -10.94 12.94 7.92
C GLN A 575 -11.15 11.43 7.74
N LYS A 576 -12.16 10.85 8.42
CA LYS A 576 -12.50 9.44 8.32
C LYS A 576 -12.93 9.04 6.90
N MET A 577 -13.72 9.88 6.25
CA MET A 577 -14.16 9.64 4.87
C MET A 577 -13.00 9.73 3.87
N PHE A 578 -12.05 10.63 4.08
CA PHE A 578 -10.83 10.68 3.27
C PHE A 578 -9.95 9.45 3.49
N MET A 579 -9.81 8.99 4.74
CA MET A 579 -9.09 7.76 5.05
C MET A 579 -9.74 6.54 4.38
N LEU A 580 -11.06 6.42 4.47
CA LEU A 580 -11.83 5.35 3.82
C LEU A 580 -11.64 5.37 2.29
N ALA A 581 -11.81 6.53 1.65
CA ALA A 581 -11.62 6.67 0.21
C ALA A 581 -10.21 6.29 -0.22
N LYS A 582 -9.20 6.70 0.55
CA LYS A 582 -7.79 6.36 0.33
C LYS A 582 -7.53 4.87 0.50
N GLN A 583 -8.02 4.24 1.56
CA GLN A 583 -7.86 2.81 1.84
C GLN A 583 -8.58 1.93 0.81
N ALA A 584 -9.78 2.34 0.40
CA ALA A 584 -10.54 1.66 -0.66
C ALA A 584 -10.00 1.94 -2.08
N GLY A 585 -9.04 2.87 -2.23
CA GLY A 585 -8.56 3.30 -3.54
C GLY A 585 -9.64 3.90 -4.43
N ALA A 586 -10.71 4.45 -3.84
CA ALA A 586 -11.88 4.94 -4.53
C ALA A 586 -11.78 6.44 -4.80
N ARG A 587 -12.31 6.89 -5.97
CA ARG A 587 -12.52 8.31 -6.24
C ARG A 587 -13.61 8.83 -5.31
N LEU A 588 -13.41 10.01 -4.71
CA LEU A 588 -14.38 10.65 -3.84
C LEU A 588 -15.17 11.75 -4.61
N LEU A 589 -16.44 11.50 -4.83
CA LEU A 589 -17.38 12.46 -5.39
C LEU A 589 -18.21 13.07 -4.25
N VAL A 590 -18.06 14.37 -4.03
CA VAL A 590 -18.70 15.07 -2.91
C VAL A 590 -19.85 15.92 -3.44
N PHE A 591 -21.05 15.68 -2.92
CA PHE A 591 -22.23 16.51 -3.11
C PHE A 591 -22.39 17.44 -1.93
N CYS A 592 -22.22 18.74 -2.13
CA CYS A 592 -22.28 19.73 -1.05
C CYS A 592 -22.59 21.14 -1.57
N SER A 593 -22.85 22.06 -0.63
CA SER A 593 -22.98 23.49 -0.92
C SER A 593 -21.62 24.10 -1.29
N ASN A 594 -21.62 25.26 -1.98
CA ASN A 594 -20.39 25.98 -2.31
C ASN A 594 -19.55 26.34 -1.07
N LYS A 595 -20.17 26.63 0.08
CA LYS A 595 -19.47 26.94 1.32
C LYS A 595 -18.75 25.70 1.87
N THR A 596 -19.47 24.59 1.93
CA THR A 596 -18.93 23.29 2.37
C THR A 596 -17.79 22.84 1.47
N GLN A 597 -17.90 23.07 0.15
CA GLN A 597 -16.85 22.75 -0.81
C GLN A 597 -15.54 23.48 -0.48
N VAL A 598 -15.57 24.79 -0.30
CA VAL A 598 -14.36 25.60 0.00
C VAL A 598 -13.66 25.10 1.26
N ILE A 599 -14.41 24.72 2.30
CA ILE A 599 -13.84 24.22 3.55
C ILE A 599 -13.27 22.82 3.36
N THR A 600 -13.96 21.98 2.60
CA THR A 600 -13.51 20.61 2.29
C THR A 600 -12.20 20.62 1.46
N GLU A 601 -12.10 21.51 0.46
CA GLU A 601 -10.88 21.71 -0.33
C GLU A 601 -9.71 22.19 0.53
N ALA A 602 -9.94 23.20 1.37
CA ALA A 602 -8.93 23.71 2.30
C ALA A 602 -8.45 22.63 3.30
N PHE A 603 -9.37 21.79 3.77
CA PHE A 603 -9.03 20.66 4.63
C PHE A 603 -8.21 19.60 3.89
N ALA A 604 -8.59 19.27 2.65
CA ALA A 604 -7.85 18.32 1.82
C ALA A 604 -6.40 18.77 1.57
N GLU A 605 -6.19 20.05 1.28
CA GLU A 605 -4.85 20.63 1.13
C GLU A 605 -4.03 20.57 2.43
N LYS A 606 -4.65 20.90 3.56
CA LYS A 606 -3.99 20.93 4.86
C LYS A 606 -3.65 19.54 5.38
N SER A 607 -4.53 18.57 5.20
CA SER A 607 -4.36 17.19 5.70
C SER A 607 -3.28 16.41 4.96
N LYS A 608 -2.77 16.94 3.81
CA LYS A 608 -1.85 16.24 2.91
C LYS A 608 -2.31 14.83 2.50
N MET A 609 -3.61 14.55 2.66
CA MET A 609 -4.20 13.31 2.19
C MET A 609 -4.48 13.43 0.70
N SER A 610 -3.77 12.68 -0.11
CA SER A 610 -4.00 12.64 -1.54
C SER A 610 -5.20 11.73 -1.84
N VAL A 611 -6.35 12.35 -2.10
CA VAL A 611 -7.59 11.69 -2.53
C VAL A 611 -8.02 12.31 -3.86
N ASP A 612 -8.47 11.49 -4.82
CA ASP A 612 -9.02 11.99 -6.09
C ASP A 612 -10.42 12.56 -5.81
N LEU A 613 -10.48 13.90 -5.63
CA LEU A 613 -11.68 14.62 -5.24
C LEU A 613 -12.38 15.23 -6.46
N SER A 614 -13.71 15.13 -6.47
CA SER A 614 -14.57 15.85 -7.39
C SER A 614 -15.83 16.34 -6.67
N PHE A 615 -16.35 17.49 -7.08
CA PHE A 615 -17.48 18.12 -6.40
C PHE A 615 -18.68 18.27 -7.34
N ARG A 616 -19.86 18.17 -6.75
CA ARG A 616 -21.15 18.49 -7.37
C ARG A 616 -21.94 19.39 -6.44
N ARG A 617 -22.55 20.40 -6.99
CA ARG A 617 -23.38 21.32 -6.22
C ARG A 617 -24.64 20.64 -5.70
N PHE A 618 -24.89 20.80 -4.40
CA PHE A 618 -26.03 20.22 -3.70
C PHE A 618 -26.49 21.21 -2.63
N ASP A 619 -27.47 22.04 -2.99
CA ASP A 619 -27.92 23.15 -2.12
C ASP A 619 -29.17 22.78 -1.30
N THR A 620 -29.93 21.76 -1.70
CA THR A 620 -31.17 21.34 -1.04
C THR A 620 -31.21 19.83 -0.87
N ILE A 621 -31.58 19.34 0.32
CA ILE A 621 -31.65 17.90 0.63
C ILE A 621 -32.83 17.22 -0.10
N GLU A 622 -33.82 17.99 -0.56
CA GLU A 622 -34.94 17.49 -1.36
C GLU A 622 -34.49 16.93 -2.71
N ASP A 623 -33.38 17.42 -3.25
CA ASP A 623 -32.79 16.97 -4.51
C ASP A 623 -32.11 15.59 -4.40
N PHE A 624 -32.23 14.91 -3.26
CA PHE A 624 -31.56 13.64 -2.97
C PHE A 624 -31.74 12.57 -4.07
N LEU A 625 -32.88 12.54 -4.76
CA LEU A 625 -33.14 11.58 -5.84
C LEU A 625 -32.31 11.83 -7.11
N ILE A 626 -31.73 13.01 -7.28
CA ILE A 626 -30.82 13.32 -8.41
C ILE A 626 -29.58 12.42 -8.35
N LEU A 627 -29.16 12.01 -7.15
CA LEU A 627 -28.05 11.13 -6.92
C LEU A 627 -28.17 9.79 -7.68
N SER A 628 -29.41 9.29 -7.87
CA SER A 628 -29.65 8.03 -8.56
C SER A 628 -29.18 8.02 -10.02
N ARG A 629 -28.97 9.19 -10.63
CA ARG A 629 -28.46 9.32 -12.00
C ARG A 629 -26.94 9.16 -12.09
N GLU A 630 -26.21 9.47 -11.02
CA GLU A 630 -24.73 9.43 -11.01
C GLU A 630 -24.17 8.21 -10.26
N ILE A 631 -24.99 7.51 -9.49
CA ILE A 631 -24.58 6.35 -8.69
C ILE A 631 -24.74 5.06 -9.49
N THR A 632 -23.69 4.28 -9.56
CA THR A 632 -23.69 2.94 -10.17
C THR A 632 -23.68 1.87 -9.08
N ARG A 633 -23.97 0.62 -9.45
CA ARG A 633 -24.10 -0.52 -8.52
C ARG A 633 -22.84 -0.81 -7.68
N ASP A 634 -21.67 -0.44 -8.19
CA ASP A 634 -20.36 -0.66 -7.57
C ASP A 634 -19.88 0.53 -6.72
N ASP A 635 -20.72 1.56 -6.54
CA ASP A 635 -20.37 2.74 -5.78
C ASP A 635 -20.78 2.58 -4.29
N LEU A 636 -19.96 3.14 -3.39
CA LEU A 636 -20.28 3.30 -1.99
C LEU A 636 -21.01 4.64 -1.79
N VAL A 637 -22.21 4.59 -1.24
CA VAL A 637 -23.02 5.77 -0.95
C VAL A 637 -22.90 6.13 0.53
N VAL A 638 -22.35 7.28 0.83
CA VAL A 638 -22.25 7.82 2.18
C VAL A 638 -23.13 9.06 2.27
N VAL A 639 -24.11 9.03 3.14
CA VAL A 639 -25.01 10.16 3.37
C VAL A 639 -24.80 10.69 4.77
N VAL A 640 -24.36 11.93 4.86
CA VAL A 640 -24.29 12.66 6.13
C VAL A 640 -25.69 13.13 6.47
N THR A 641 -26.16 12.77 7.63
CA THR A 641 -27.46 13.21 8.17
C THR A 641 -27.25 13.99 9.46
N ALA A 642 -28.29 14.51 10.02
CA ALA A 642 -28.24 15.34 11.22
C ALA A 642 -29.28 14.90 12.23
N ARG A 643 -28.99 15.15 13.52
CA ARG A 643 -29.96 14.90 14.61
C ARG A 643 -30.92 16.08 14.76
N LYS A 644 -32.11 15.79 15.33
CA LYS A 644 -33.21 16.78 15.51
C LYS A 644 -32.73 17.95 16.27
N SER A 645 -32.25 18.81 16.36
CA SER A 645 -31.78 19.97 17.14
C SER A 645 -30.51 20.61 16.60
N THR A 646 -30.05 20.21 15.44
CA THR A 646 -28.79 20.71 14.86
C THR A 646 -29.03 21.65 13.69
N LEU A 647 -28.00 22.44 13.35
CA LEU A 647 -28.12 23.49 12.30
C LEU A 647 -28.31 22.91 10.90
N SER A 648 -27.81 21.70 10.65
CA SER A 648 -27.93 21.03 9.35
C SER A 648 -29.17 20.13 9.25
N TYR A 649 -29.94 19.97 10.34
CA TYR A 649 -31.14 19.14 10.32
C TYR A 649 -32.25 19.72 9.45
N HIS A 650 -32.82 18.84 8.65
CA HIS A 650 -34.04 19.13 7.86
C HIS A 650 -34.99 17.92 7.95
N ALA A 651 -36.30 18.18 8.09
CA ALA A 651 -37.32 17.14 8.27
C ALA A 651 -37.33 16.06 7.15
N TYR A 652 -36.86 16.41 5.95
CA TYR A 652 -36.69 15.47 4.83
C TYR A 652 -35.67 14.35 5.12
N MET A 653 -34.76 14.59 6.05
CA MET A 653 -33.72 13.60 6.44
C MET A 653 -34.31 12.35 7.11
N ASP A 654 -35.43 12.50 7.81
CA ASP A 654 -36.14 11.38 8.43
C ASP A 654 -36.61 10.35 7.39
N GLY A 655 -36.81 10.77 6.14
CA GLY A 655 -37.18 9.90 5.02
C GLY A 655 -36.01 9.31 4.21
N ILE A 656 -34.76 9.73 4.46
CA ILE A 656 -33.59 9.29 3.70
C ILE A 656 -33.35 7.77 3.82
N PRO A 657 -33.41 7.14 5.02
CA PRO A 657 -33.20 5.71 5.14
C PRO A 657 -34.15 4.88 4.27
N ALA A 658 -35.43 5.23 4.24
CA ALA A 658 -36.42 4.55 3.40
C ALA A 658 -36.14 4.72 1.89
N LYS A 659 -35.62 5.89 1.49
CA LYS A 659 -35.23 6.16 0.10
C LYS A 659 -33.96 5.40 -0.29
N LEU A 660 -32.98 5.30 0.62
CA LEU A 660 -31.78 4.52 0.42
C LEU A 660 -32.14 3.03 0.23
N GLU A 661 -32.98 2.48 1.09
CA GLU A 661 -33.43 1.09 0.98
C GLU A 661 -34.19 0.84 -0.34
N ARG A 662 -34.97 1.79 -0.81
CA ARG A 662 -35.77 1.64 -2.04
C ARG A 662 -34.97 1.82 -3.33
N HIS A 663 -34.03 2.78 -3.37
CA HIS A 663 -33.35 3.19 -4.60
C HIS A 663 -31.91 2.72 -4.71
N PHE A 664 -31.26 2.37 -3.58
CA PHE A 664 -29.84 1.97 -3.50
C PHE A 664 -29.67 0.61 -2.79
N ARG A 665 -30.66 -0.27 -2.95
CA ARG A 665 -30.71 -1.56 -2.26
C ARG A 665 -29.48 -2.44 -2.53
N ASP A 666 -28.93 -2.37 -3.73
CA ASP A 666 -27.78 -3.20 -4.16
C ASP A 666 -26.44 -2.51 -3.93
N ASN A 667 -26.42 -1.27 -3.46
CA ASN A 667 -25.21 -0.51 -3.16
C ASN A 667 -24.73 -0.75 -1.73
N ASN A 668 -23.43 -0.59 -1.49
CA ASN A 668 -22.93 -0.39 -0.15
C ASN A 668 -23.37 1.01 0.32
N VAL A 669 -23.97 1.09 1.51
CA VAL A 669 -24.52 2.34 2.04
C VAL A 669 -23.99 2.58 3.46
N ILE A 670 -23.62 3.82 3.74
CA ILE A 670 -23.29 4.30 5.08
C ILE A 670 -24.15 5.54 5.35
N LEU A 671 -24.89 5.52 6.44
CA LEU A 671 -25.57 6.68 6.96
C LEU A 671 -24.79 7.22 8.15
N LEU A 672 -24.31 8.44 8.06
CA LEU A 672 -23.37 9.05 9.00
C LEU A 672 -24.07 10.13 9.81
N TYR A 673 -24.02 9.99 11.14
CA TYR A 673 -24.46 10.99 12.11
C TYR A 673 -23.24 11.62 12.77
N PRO A 674 -22.97 12.91 12.54
CA PRO A 674 -21.82 13.61 13.14
C PRO A 674 -21.88 13.65 14.66
N GLU A 675 -20.71 13.80 15.29
CA GLU A 675 -20.59 14.08 16.71
C GLU A 675 -21.28 15.40 17.09
N GLN A 676 -21.92 15.43 18.26
CA GLN A 676 -22.60 16.59 18.83
C GLN A 676 -22.35 16.67 20.33
N ARG A 677 -22.64 17.80 20.94
CA ARG A 677 -22.64 17.93 22.41
C ARG A 677 -23.91 17.39 23.01
N GLU A 678 -23.78 16.67 24.13
CA GLU A 678 -24.92 16.33 24.99
C GLU A 678 -25.53 17.65 25.49
N PHE A 679 -26.77 17.95 25.09
CA PHE A 679 -27.52 19.05 25.72
C PHE A 679 -27.85 18.59 27.13
N GLU A 680 -27.08 19.01 28.13
CA GLU A 680 -27.56 19.01 29.51
C GLU A 680 -28.85 19.80 29.53
N SER A 681 -29.92 19.15 29.99
CA SER A 681 -31.28 19.71 30.00
C SER A 681 -31.26 21.14 30.52
N LEU A 682 -31.77 22.06 29.71
CA LEU A 682 -31.98 23.50 30.01
C LEU A 682 -32.89 23.77 31.21
N GLU A 683 -33.12 22.82 32.11
CA GLU A 683 -33.86 22.99 33.34
C GLU A 683 -33.02 23.55 34.52
N ALA A 684 -31.69 23.68 34.35
CA ALA A 684 -30.83 24.37 35.28
C ALA A 684 -30.44 25.76 34.78
N GLY A 685 -31.40 26.70 34.74
CA GLY A 685 -31.19 28.12 35.00
C GLY A 685 -30.20 28.92 34.17
N LEU A 686 -29.84 28.49 32.93
CA LEU A 686 -28.97 29.27 32.03
C LEU A 686 -29.82 30.28 31.25
N GLN A 687 -29.47 31.57 31.37
CA GLN A 687 -30.09 32.65 30.61
C GLN A 687 -29.73 32.52 29.12
N PRO A 688 -30.60 32.98 28.19
CA PRO A 688 -30.37 32.90 26.72
C PRO A 688 -29.07 33.56 26.23
N GLU A 689 -28.45 34.39 27.05
CA GLU A 689 -27.19 35.08 26.76
C GLU A 689 -25.95 34.17 26.90
N ASP A 690 -26.06 33.03 27.57
CA ASP A 690 -24.97 32.05 27.73
C ASP A 690 -24.88 31.03 26.57
N LEU A 691 -25.84 31.07 25.65
CA LEU A 691 -25.73 30.41 24.34
C LEU A 691 -24.80 31.21 23.41
N THR A 692 -23.65 31.60 23.94
CA THR A 692 -22.66 32.25 23.10
C THR A 692 -22.12 31.23 22.10
N LEU A 693 -22.20 31.58 20.85
CA LEU A 693 -21.53 30.95 19.70
C LEU A 693 -19.96 30.91 19.87
N ALA A 694 -19.47 31.10 21.09
CA ALA A 694 -18.07 31.30 21.38
C ALA A 694 -17.13 30.16 20.88
N PRO A 695 -17.45 28.86 21.01
CA PRO A 695 -16.59 27.82 20.45
C PRO A 695 -16.65 27.76 18.91
N ILE A 696 -17.82 28.09 18.35
CA ILE A 696 -18.01 28.15 16.89
C ILE A 696 -17.35 29.42 16.34
N GLN A 697 -17.45 30.55 17.06
CA GLN A 697 -16.78 31.78 16.70
C GLN A 697 -15.27 31.66 16.79
N GLU A 698 -14.73 30.90 17.74
CA GLU A 698 -13.30 30.65 17.87
C GLU A 698 -12.78 29.75 16.74
N GLN A 699 -13.52 28.73 16.35
CA GLN A 699 -13.21 27.92 15.18
C GLN A 699 -13.36 28.71 13.86
N ILE A 700 -14.41 29.52 13.73
CA ILE A 700 -14.59 30.43 12.58
C ILE A 700 -13.54 31.55 12.57
N ALA A 701 -13.13 32.08 13.74
CA ALA A 701 -12.04 33.05 13.84
C ALA A 701 -10.68 32.44 13.44
N ASN A 702 -10.47 31.19 13.78
CA ASN A 702 -9.28 30.44 13.36
C ASN A 702 -9.32 30.10 11.87
N LEU A 703 -10.47 29.77 11.31
CA LEU A 703 -10.69 29.61 9.86
C LEU A 703 -10.56 30.96 9.09
N ASN A 704 -11.05 32.06 9.67
CA ASN A 704 -10.88 33.39 9.10
C ASN A 704 -9.43 33.90 9.19
N LYS A 705 -8.66 33.52 10.22
CA LYS A 705 -7.22 33.76 10.29
C LYS A 705 -6.47 32.97 9.20
N LEU A 706 -6.89 31.73 8.95
CA LEU A 706 -6.40 30.91 7.85
C LEU A 706 -6.76 31.51 6.49
N GLY A 707 -7.99 31.96 6.28
CA GLY A 707 -8.43 32.64 5.06
C GLY A 707 -7.69 33.97 4.79
N LYS A 708 -7.33 34.72 5.86
CA LYS A 708 -6.49 35.92 5.75
C LYS A 708 -5.02 35.59 5.47
N ALA A 709 -4.50 34.49 6.00
CA ALA A 709 -3.15 34.03 5.68
C ALA A 709 -3.07 33.54 4.23
N VAL A 710 -4.05 32.83 3.73
CA VAL A 710 -4.18 32.39 2.33
C VAL A 710 -4.28 33.63 1.39
N ARG A 711 -5.10 34.63 1.70
CA ARG A 711 -5.15 35.89 0.91
C ARG A 711 -3.85 36.68 0.91
N ARG A 712 -3.01 36.57 1.95
CA ARG A 712 -1.66 37.18 1.98
C ARG A 712 -0.65 36.44 1.09
N ILE A 713 -0.81 35.14 0.91
CA ILE A 713 0.06 34.32 0.05
C ILE A 713 -0.27 34.57 -1.43
N PHE A 714 -1.55 34.83 -1.77
CA PHE A 714 -1.98 35.13 -3.15
C PHE A 714 -1.86 36.60 -3.56
N LYS A 715 -1.35 37.48 -2.68
CA LYS A 715 -1.07 38.90 -2.99
C LYS A 715 0.42 39.24 -3.11
N LYS A 716 1.27 38.21 -3.29
CA LYS A 716 2.67 38.40 -3.69
C LYS A 716 2.98 37.75 -5.03
#